data_bd199d3cfae2c25e308e982b5e8e8c44
#
_entry.id   bd199d3cfae2c25e308e982b5e8e8c44
#
_cell.length_a   1.000
_cell.length_b   1.000
_cell.length_c   1.000
_cell.angle_alpha   90.00
_cell.angle_beta   90.00
_cell.angle_gamma   90.00
#
_symmetry.space_group_name_H-M   'P 1'
#
loop_
_entity.id
_entity.type
_entity.pdbx_description
1 polymer ?
#
loop_
_entity_poly.entity_id
_entity_poly.type
_entity_poly.pdbx_seq_one_letter_code
_entity_poly.pdbx_strand_id
1 'polypeptide(L)'
;MKKTILFVLLFSVVFVFGQQTDNISINWNSNLDYSLGGTSIKVPQFDTEFYNIDIPSRKIQYRKLVPVTASTNVSSLVISNVKYQTINESELYDLNKSLLPNKIQTSLEVVRARDDYKGILIFSPIIKEGGIFKKVISLTYSFQNNLSNRSQNQNVVQAVSNSVLSTGNWHRFYVEKSGVYRISKTFLQSLGFNVNVDPRNIKIYGNGGRMLPLNNSIPYPDDLEQNAIQFIGEDDGVFDNSDYILFYAEGVDTWSTESLTSVNLFADKSYYYMTSLGSAGKRIEQALQPINPPTLTFNQFDDVIYYEKDLINAGKVGRRWFGEQFNVDEFQTFDFSIPNLDTSVPVQIKVNTASKSFGNSSFNVKANSVDLGTLNFPQLTSGSGVEGYESALNAVFNATSSNISIALTYNNGGVPSSNGFLDFIRLKVKRNLTGFSKQFLFFNDQEQANIGVGEYRIANASGISQVWDVTDLYNVTAYENTTGANFNFKVNLGTARKYVAFDMSDTFTPLRESNSVVVNQNLKGTIFKDAQGNFQDIDYLIITPELLTTQAERLADFHRNNSGLVVRVVTLEKIYQEFASGKQDIAAIRNLIKYVYWNASAPDKRVKYVNLFGDASYDYKDRLFSNTNIVPVFHGFNPFASETNNISNFSLFSSFMSDDFYGLMDDTEGQMLGGFDGIDIAVGRMLVSSTGQAKEMVDKVIEYHDEKSYGRWRNNYVIYSDDADNTTDATLQFGLDNLANTLTTQKPFVNVKKIHTDAYLQQVA
;
A
#
# COMPACT_ATOMS: atom_id res chain seq x y z
N MET A 1 50.03 -66.94 -0.48
CA MET A 1 50.21 -65.52 -0.22
C MET A 1 49.87 -64.72 -1.48
N LYS A 2 48.68 -64.21 -1.56
CA LYS A 2 48.24 -63.28 -2.64
C LYS A 2 47.88 -61.95 -1.95
N LYS A 3 48.66 -60.91 -2.26
CA LYS A 3 48.39 -59.53 -1.80
C LYS A 3 47.37 -58.92 -2.71
N THR A 4 46.20 -58.57 -2.20
CA THR A 4 45.21 -57.78 -2.88
C THR A 4 45.49 -56.33 -2.57
N ILE A 5 45.78 -55.51 -3.58
CA ILE A 5 45.96 -54.07 -3.49
C ILE A 5 44.59 -53.45 -3.70
N LEU A 6 44.08 -52.77 -2.67
CA LEU A 6 42.82 -52.01 -2.70
C LEU A 6 43.13 -50.60 -3.24
N PHE A 7 42.61 -50.31 -4.46
CA PHE A 7 42.68 -48.97 -5.06
C PHE A 7 41.50 -48.15 -4.52
N VAL A 8 41.75 -47.21 -3.65
CA VAL A 8 40.75 -46.22 -3.23
C VAL A 8 40.76 -45.10 -4.26
N LEU A 9 39.70 -45.06 -5.10
CA LEU A 9 39.41 -43.89 -5.95
C LEU A 9 38.78 -42.79 -5.10
N LEU A 10 39.55 -41.75 -4.84
CA LEU A 10 39.02 -40.47 -4.32
C LEU A 10 38.27 -39.77 -5.47
N PHE A 11 36.94 -39.82 -5.43
CA PHE A 11 36.11 -38.92 -6.23
C PHE A 11 36.14 -37.51 -5.57
N SER A 12 37.00 -36.65 -6.08
CA SER A 12 36.85 -35.20 -5.79
C SER A 12 35.65 -34.70 -6.60
N VAL A 13 34.57 -34.45 -5.89
CA VAL A 13 33.41 -33.70 -6.44
C VAL A 13 33.87 -32.26 -6.66
N VAL A 14 34.23 -31.95 -7.89
CA VAL A 14 34.45 -30.58 -8.33
C VAL A 14 33.08 -29.94 -8.47
N PHE A 15 32.71 -29.06 -7.51
CA PHE A 15 31.57 -28.16 -7.69
C PHE A 15 31.90 -27.19 -8.82
N VAL A 16 31.33 -27.41 -9.98
CA VAL A 16 31.37 -26.47 -11.11
C VAL A 16 30.38 -25.36 -10.75
N PHE A 17 30.85 -24.25 -10.20
CA PHE A 17 30.07 -23.03 -10.12
C PHE A 17 29.91 -22.48 -11.53
N GLY A 18 28.66 -22.39 -12.02
CA GLY A 18 28.37 -21.76 -13.31
C GLY A 18 28.56 -20.25 -13.19
N GLN A 19 29.76 -19.76 -13.54
CA GLN A 19 29.97 -18.33 -13.70
C GLN A 19 29.37 -17.90 -15.04
N GLN A 20 28.36 -17.04 -14.99
CA GLN A 20 27.85 -16.38 -16.19
C GLN A 20 28.71 -15.15 -16.48
N THR A 21 29.22 -15.05 -17.70
CA THR A 21 30.04 -13.91 -18.15
C THR A 21 29.57 -13.49 -19.53
N ASP A 22 29.37 -12.20 -19.74
CA ASP A 22 28.97 -11.63 -21.02
C ASP A 22 29.55 -10.23 -21.20
N ASN A 23 29.59 -9.75 -22.43
CA ASN A 23 30.12 -8.45 -22.81
C ASN A 23 28.97 -7.52 -23.23
N ILE A 24 29.07 -6.27 -22.82
CA ILE A 24 28.18 -5.19 -23.24
C ILE A 24 28.99 -4.22 -24.10
N SER A 25 28.44 -3.85 -25.25
CA SER A 25 28.89 -2.72 -26.05
C SER A 25 27.74 -1.72 -26.17
N ILE A 26 28.00 -0.46 -25.92
CA ILE A 26 27.01 0.62 -25.95
C ILE A 26 27.24 1.47 -27.19
N ASN A 27 26.24 1.52 -28.05
CA ASN A 27 26.26 2.40 -29.22
C ASN A 27 25.57 3.72 -28.83
N TRP A 28 26.37 4.78 -28.74
CA TRP A 28 25.87 6.11 -28.40
C TRP A 28 25.34 6.81 -29.65
N ASN A 29 24.07 7.19 -29.59
CA ASN A 29 23.42 8.03 -30.58
C ASN A 29 23.73 9.52 -30.31
N SER A 30 23.12 10.45 -31.05
CA SER A 30 23.39 11.86 -30.83
C SER A 30 22.83 12.36 -29.50
N ASN A 31 21.53 12.33 -29.35
CA ASN A 31 20.78 12.77 -28.15
C ASN A 31 19.31 12.38 -28.30
N LEU A 32 18.63 12.33 -27.18
CA LEU A 32 17.19 12.25 -27.09
C LEU A 32 16.64 13.63 -26.72
N ASP A 33 15.81 14.20 -27.59
CA ASP A 33 14.98 15.35 -27.27
C ASP A 33 13.60 14.83 -26.86
N TYR A 34 13.32 14.89 -25.56
CA TYR A 34 12.07 14.42 -24.99
C TYR A 34 11.19 15.63 -24.70
N SER A 35 10.05 15.71 -25.35
CA SER A 35 9.06 16.76 -25.09
C SER A 35 7.76 16.11 -24.63
N LEU A 36 7.39 16.36 -23.39
CA LEU A 36 6.14 15.86 -22.82
C LEU A 36 5.51 16.96 -21.96
N GLY A 37 4.26 17.29 -22.26
CA GLY A 37 3.50 18.24 -21.47
C GLY A 37 4.15 19.62 -21.33
N GLY A 38 4.77 20.15 -22.39
CA GLY A 38 5.44 21.45 -22.38
C GLY A 38 6.82 21.48 -21.71
N THR A 39 7.31 20.34 -21.21
CA THR A 39 8.68 20.20 -20.74
C THR A 39 9.52 19.54 -21.82
N SER A 40 10.55 20.25 -22.32
CA SER A 40 11.56 19.68 -23.20
C SER A 40 12.81 19.33 -22.41
N ILE A 41 13.26 18.08 -22.50
CA ILE A 41 14.48 17.59 -21.86
C ILE A 41 15.35 16.97 -22.93
N LYS A 42 16.57 17.47 -23.03
CA LYS A 42 17.58 16.93 -23.93
C LYS A 42 18.64 16.18 -23.11
N VAL A 43 18.93 14.94 -23.48
CA VAL A 43 19.92 14.09 -22.78
C VAL A 43 20.68 13.20 -23.77
N PRO A 44 21.91 12.78 -23.44
CA PRO A 44 22.62 11.79 -24.25
C PRO A 44 21.81 10.51 -24.40
N GLN A 45 21.81 9.92 -25.59
CA GLN A 45 21.08 8.68 -25.87
C GLN A 45 22.03 7.58 -26.37
N PHE A 46 21.71 6.36 -26.04
CA PHE A 46 22.31 5.12 -26.56
C PHE A 46 21.22 4.12 -26.97
N ASP A 47 21.60 2.90 -27.33
CA ASP A 47 20.71 1.85 -27.77
C ASP A 47 19.38 1.81 -26.99
N THR A 48 18.28 2.08 -27.68
CA THR A 48 16.94 2.28 -27.06
C THR A 48 16.42 1.06 -26.31
N GLU A 49 16.83 -0.15 -26.70
CA GLU A 49 16.47 -1.40 -26.04
C GLU A 49 16.93 -1.45 -24.58
N PHE A 50 18.07 -0.81 -24.27
CA PHE A 50 18.68 -0.83 -22.94
C PHE A 50 18.65 0.51 -22.24
N TYR A 51 18.06 1.50 -22.89
CA TYR A 51 18.01 2.86 -22.41
C TYR A 51 16.86 3.06 -21.43
N ASN A 52 17.17 3.59 -20.28
CA ASN A 52 16.16 4.02 -19.32
C ASN A 52 16.47 5.43 -18.85
N ILE A 53 15.47 6.29 -18.84
CA ILE A 53 15.55 7.65 -18.32
C ILE A 53 14.53 7.83 -17.21
N ASP A 54 15.02 8.32 -16.08
CA ASP A 54 14.18 8.89 -15.04
C ASP A 54 14.05 10.39 -15.31
N ILE A 55 12.94 10.78 -15.89
CA ILE A 55 12.68 12.16 -16.34
C ILE A 55 12.73 13.15 -15.18
N PRO A 56 12.12 12.87 -14.01
CA PRO A 56 12.13 13.79 -12.88
C PRO A 56 13.53 14.11 -12.38
N SER A 57 14.33 13.08 -12.14
CA SER A 57 15.72 13.25 -11.68
C SER A 57 16.69 13.59 -12.81
N ARG A 58 16.23 13.52 -14.06
CA ARG A 58 17.07 13.65 -15.27
C ARG A 58 18.28 12.72 -15.24
N LYS A 59 18.03 11.47 -14.83
CA LYS A 59 19.04 10.42 -14.71
C LYS A 59 18.84 9.38 -15.79
N ILE A 60 19.90 8.99 -16.48
CA ILE A 60 19.89 7.88 -17.44
C ILE A 60 20.55 6.65 -16.84
N GLN A 61 20.05 5.48 -17.18
CA GLN A 61 20.56 4.18 -16.77
C GLN A 61 20.58 3.22 -17.95
N TYR A 62 21.56 2.34 -17.94
CA TYR A 62 21.56 1.13 -18.77
C TYR A 62 20.84 0.03 -18.02
N ARG A 63 19.87 -0.64 -18.65
CA ARG A 63 19.14 -1.78 -18.10
C ARG A 63 19.11 -2.93 -19.09
N LYS A 64 19.49 -4.13 -18.65
CA LYS A 64 19.47 -5.33 -19.48
C LYS A 64 18.89 -6.50 -18.72
N LEU A 65 17.95 -7.21 -19.34
CA LEU A 65 17.49 -8.50 -18.83
C LEU A 65 18.59 -9.55 -19.05
N VAL A 66 18.91 -10.29 -18.00
CA VAL A 66 19.91 -11.35 -18.02
C VAL A 66 19.33 -12.65 -17.47
N PRO A 67 19.72 -13.80 -18.00
CA PRO A 67 19.27 -15.11 -17.50
C PRO A 67 19.84 -15.34 -16.10
N VAL A 68 18.96 -15.68 -15.15
CA VAL A 68 19.30 -15.99 -13.75
C VAL A 68 18.55 -17.22 -13.26
N THR A 69 18.89 -17.68 -12.08
CA THR A 69 18.19 -18.76 -11.38
C THR A 69 17.79 -18.29 -10.00
N ALA A 70 16.90 -19.01 -9.31
CA ALA A 70 16.52 -18.76 -7.92
C ALA A 70 17.70 -18.62 -6.95
N SER A 71 18.84 -19.25 -7.28
CA SER A 71 20.05 -19.30 -6.46
C SER A 71 21.15 -18.37 -6.94
N THR A 72 20.84 -17.41 -7.82
CA THR A 72 21.80 -16.42 -8.29
C THR A 72 22.30 -15.57 -7.13
N ASN A 73 23.62 -15.51 -6.97
CA ASN A 73 24.25 -14.65 -5.97
C ASN A 73 24.44 -13.23 -6.54
N VAL A 74 23.49 -12.36 -6.28
CA VAL A 74 23.51 -10.95 -6.75
C VAL A 74 24.74 -10.18 -6.26
N SER A 75 25.26 -10.52 -5.07
CA SER A 75 26.47 -9.91 -4.52
C SER A 75 27.75 -10.34 -5.21
N SER A 76 27.70 -11.38 -6.05
CA SER A 76 28.85 -11.84 -6.83
C SER A 76 29.03 -11.07 -8.15
N LEU A 77 28.19 -10.08 -8.43
CA LEU A 77 28.32 -9.25 -9.62
C LEU A 77 29.68 -8.54 -9.66
N VAL A 78 30.45 -8.81 -10.70
CA VAL A 78 31.73 -8.19 -10.98
C VAL A 78 31.70 -7.54 -12.36
N ILE A 79 32.11 -6.29 -12.42
CA ILE A 79 32.32 -5.57 -13.68
C ILE A 79 33.82 -5.46 -13.94
N SER A 80 34.23 -5.76 -15.16
CA SER A 80 35.60 -5.72 -15.61
C SER A 80 35.72 -5.18 -17.03
N ASN A 81 36.93 -4.92 -17.48
CA ASN A 81 37.25 -4.48 -18.85
C ASN A 81 36.46 -3.25 -19.32
N VAL A 82 36.15 -2.32 -18.41
CA VAL A 82 35.36 -1.14 -18.73
C VAL A 82 36.19 -0.21 -19.63
N LYS A 83 35.65 0.09 -20.82
CA LYS A 83 36.21 1.07 -21.73
C LYS A 83 35.36 2.34 -21.71
N TYR A 84 36.03 3.45 -21.55
CA TYR A 84 35.40 4.77 -21.49
C TYR A 84 35.83 5.64 -22.67
N GLN A 85 34.94 6.55 -23.04
CA GLN A 85 35.24 7.69 -23.90
C GLN A 85 34.89 8.97 -23.16
N THR A 86 35.77 9.98 -23.27
CA THR A 86 35.48 11.30 -22.72
C THR A 86 34.29 11.93 -23.46
N ILE A 87 33.41 12.57 -22.72
CA ILE A 87 32.26 13.33 -23.22
C ILE A 87 32.36 14.77 -22.69
N ASN A 88 32.12 15.77 -23.56
CA ASN A 88 32.15 17.15 -23.13
C ASN A 88 30.94 17.50 -22.28
N GLU A 89 31.11 18.44 -21.35
CA GLU A 89 30.02 18.84 -20.47
C GLU A 89 28.80 19.40 -21.25
N SER A 90 29.01 20.03 -22.37
CA SER A 90 27.95 20.53 -23.28
C SER A 90 27.13 19.41 -23.91
N GLU A 91 27.71 18.23 -24.09
CA GLU A 91 27.02 17.04 -24.65
C GLU A 91 26.18 16.29 -23.61
N LEU A 92 26.27 16.64 -22.34
CA LEU A 92 25.40 16.11 -21.29
C LEU A 92 24.03 16.76 -21.27
N TYR A 93 23.89 17.90 -21.93
CA TYR A 93 22.66 18.66 -22.02
C TYR A 93 21.99 18.88 -20.65
N ASP A 94 20.73 18.44 -20.50
CA ASP A 94 19.92 18.58 -19.30
C ASP A 94 20.13 17.47 -18.26
N LEU A 95 21.04 16.53 -18.49
CA LEU A 95 21.35 15.45 -17.55
C LEU A 95 21.76 16.04 -16.19
N ASN A 96 21.22 15.47 -15.10
CA ASN A 96 21.57 15.92 -13.74
C ASN A 96 23.00 15.49 -13.39
N LYS A 97 23.93 16.42 -13.51
CA LYS A 97 25.37 16.20 -13.31
C LYS A 97 25.73 15.93 -11.84
N SER A 98 24.86 16.33 -10.89
CA SER A 98 25.07 16.08 -9.46
C SER A 98 24.86 14.63 -9.07
N LEU A 99 24.07 13.89 -9.85
CA LEU A 99 23.77 12.48 -9.65
C LEU A 99 24.78 11.54 -10.34
N LEU A 100 25.73 12.08 -11.10
CA LEU A 100 26.72 11.26 -11.78
C LEU A 100 27.75 10.70 -10.78
N PRO A 101 27.91 9.35 -10.69
CA PRO A 101 28.85 8.75 -9.79
C PRO A 101 30.28 8.98 -10.24
N ASN A 102 31.24 8.91 -9.31
CA ASN A 102 32.67 9.03 -9.60
C ASN A 102 33.28 7.76 -10.20
N LYS A 103 32.59 6.64 -10.10
CA LYS A 103 32.93 5.34 -10.72
C LYS A 103 31.64 4.64 -11.14
N ILE A 104 31.74 3.65 -12.04
CA ILE A 104 30.57 2.89 -12.45
C ILE A 104 29.90 2.25 -11.25
N GLN A 105 28.62 2.52 -11.09
CA GLN A 105 27.74 1.88 -10.09
C GLN A 105 26.88 0.88 -10.79
N THR A 106 26.86 -0.35 -10.30
CA THR A 106 26.12 -1.46 -10.90
C THR A 106 25.32 -2.19 -9.85
N SER A 107 24.18 -2.70 -10.26
CA SER A 107 23.38 -3.64 -9.48
C SER A 107 22.86 -4.77 -10.38
N LEU A 108 22.64 -5.92 -9.77
CA LEU A 108 21.89 -7.02 -10.34
C LEU A 108 20.72 -7.30 -9.43
N GLU A 109 19.53 -7.18 -9.97
CA GLU A 109 18.29 -7.49 -9.27
C GLU A 109 17.71 -8.76 -9.85
N VAL A 110 17.18 -9.64 -8.99
CA VAL A 110 16.53 -10.88 -9.42
C VAL A 110 15.06 -10.74 -9.08
N VAL A 111 14.23 -10.81 -10.09
CA VAL A 111 12.78 -10.79 -9.99
C VAL A 111 12.22 -12.15 -10.40
N ARG A 112 11.12 -12.52 -9.79
CA ARG A 112 10.40 -13.74 -10.13
C ARG A 112 9.07 -13.35 -10.75
N ALA A 113 8.69 -14.08 -11.79
CA ALA A 113 7.36 -14.01 -12.40
C ALA A 113 6.84 -15.44 -12.49
N ARG A 114 5.94 -15.84 -11.62
CA ARG A 114 5.42 -17.19 -11.44
C ARG A 114 6.54 -18.21 -11.13
N ASP A 115 7.08 -18.89 -12.12
CA ASP A 115 8.14 -19.90 -11.98
C ASP A 115 9.43 -19.51 -12.72
N ASP A 116 9.41 -18.37 -13.40
CA ASP A 116 10.54 -17.83 -14.15
C ASP A 116 11.29 -16.76 -13.34
N TYR A 117 12.62 -16.83 -13.39
CA TYR A 117 13.47 -15.83 -12.78
C TYR A 117 14.13 -14.97 -13.87
N LYS A 118 14.10 -13.66 -13.68
CA LYS A 118 14.73 -12.66 -14.55
C LYS A 118 15.73 -11.86 -13.74
N GLY A 119 16.93 -11.69 -14.25
CA GLY A 119 17.89 -10.75 -13.71
C GLY A 119 17.78 -9.41 -14.43
N ILE A 120 17.86 -8.33 -13.72
CA ILE A 120 17.96 -6.98 -14.28
C ILE A 120 19.32 -6.42 -13.91
N LEU A 121 20.21 -6.32 -14.89
CA LEU A 121 21.50 -5.66 -14.73
C LEU A 121 21.33 -4.18 -14.99
N ILE A 122 21.67 -3.36 -14.00
CA ILE A 122 21.54 -1.91 -14.05
C ILE A 122 22.89 -1.26 -13.80
N PHE A 123 23.23 -0.21 -14.56
CA PHE A 123 24.38 0.63 -14.23
C PHE A 123 24.26 2.06 -14.78
N SER A 124 25.04 2.97 -14.17
CA SER A 124 25.20 4.35 -14.67
C SER A 124 26.12 4.38 -15.89
N PRO A 125 25.62 4.71 -17.09
CA PRO A 125 26.42 4.66 -18.32
C PRO A 125 27.36 5.87 -18.46
N ILE A 126 27.21 6.90 -17.62
CA ILE A 126 28.09 8.09 -17.55
C ILE A 126 28.59 8.25 -16.12
N ILE A 127 29.87 8.58 -15.97
CA ILE A 127 30.52 8.86 -14.68
C ILE A 127 31.23 10.22 -14.72
N LYS A 128 31.56 10.77 -13.52
CA LYS A 128 32.36 11.97 -13.34
C LYS A 128 33.59 11.67 -12.50
N GLU A 129 34.71 11.35 -13.12
CA GLU A 129 35.94 11.00 -12.45
C GLU A 129 36.96 12.13 -12.55
N GLY A 130 37.45 12.63 -11.39
CA GLY A 130 38.43 13.72 -11.36
C GLY A 130 37.98 15.02 -12.08
N GLY A 131 36.67 15.28 -12.12
CA GLY A 131 36.10 16.42 -12.82
C GLY A 131 35.86 16.19 -14.32
N ILE A 132 36.28 15.05 -14.87
CA ILE A 132 36.11 14.69 -16.29
C ILE A 132 34.91 13.76 -16.44
N PHE A 133 34.02 14.09 -17.40
CA PHE A 133 32.88 13.23 -17.73
C PHE A 133 33.31 12.15 -18.72
N LYS A 134 32.90 10.92 -18.43
CA LYS A 134 33.24 9.75 -19.24
C LYS A 134 31.99 8.90 -19.46
N LYS A 135 31.74 8.52 -20.73
CA LYS A 135 30.69 7.56 -21.09
C LYS A 135 31.27 6.17 -21.29
N VAL A 136 30.54 5.16 -20.87
CA VAL A 136 30.91 3.73 -21.05
C VAL A 136 30.68 3.36 -22.51
N ILE A 137 31.69 2.75 -23.13
CA ILE A 137 31.62 2.22 -24.50
C ILE A 137 31.43 0.71 -24.48
N SER A 138 32.13 0.04 -23.57
CA SER A 138 31.95 -1.41 -23.38
C SER A 138 32.40 -1.82 -22.00
N LEU A 139 31.87 -2.93 -21.53
CA LEU A 139 32.28 -3.59 -20.29
C LEU A 139 32.03 -5.11 -20.37
N THR A 140 32.65 -5.83 -19.47
CA THR A 140 32.36 -7.24 -19.22
C THR A 140 31.72 -7.34 -17.84
N TYR A 141 30.63 -8.07 -17.71
CA TYR A 141 30.04 -8.40 -16.43
C TYR A 141 30.08 -9.92 -16.20
N SER A 142 30.18 -10.31 -14.94
CA SER A 142 30.06 -11.70 -14.53
C SER A 142 29.40 -11.83 -13.17
N PHE A 143 28.67 -12.88 -12.96
CA PHE A 143 28.08 -13.25 -11.66
C PHE A 143 27.97 -14.77 -11.54
N GLN A 144 27.76 -15.25 -10.31
CA GLN A 144 27.63 -16.68 -10.04
C GLN A 144 26.16 -17.09 -10.03
N ASN A 145 25.82 -18.03 -10.88
CA ASN A 145 24.61 -18.83 -10.80
C ASN A 145 24.96 -20.11 -10.06
N ASN A 146 24.55 -20.25 -8.81
CA ASN A 146 24.68 -21.51 -8.11
C ASN A 146 23.75 -22.53 -8.79
N LEU A 147 24.30 -23.60 -9.31
CA LEU A 147 23.52 -24.76 -9.73
C LEU A 147 23.11 -25.52 -8.47
N SER A 148 22.26 -24.95 -7.65
CA SER A 148 21.62 -25.74 -6.63
C SER A 148 20.66 -26.69 -7.33
N ASN A 149 20.83 -28.00 -7.09
CA ASN A 149 19.74 -28.93 -7.23
C ASN A 149 18.49 -28.25 -6.66
N ARG A 150 17.40 -28.19 -7.43
CA ARG A 150 16.10 -27.75 -6.96
C ARG A 150 15.87 -28.21 -5.52
N SER A 151 16.35 -27.48 -4.52
CA SER A 151 15.65 -27.43 -3.31
C SER A 151 14.39 -26.65 -3.70
N GLN A 152 13.37 -27.39 -4.05
CA GLN A 152 12.03 -26.92 -3.79
C GLN A 152 12.10 -26.42 -2.34
N ASN A 153 12.17 -25.11 -2.13
CA ASN A 153 11.40 -24.57 -1.04
C ASN A 153 10.01 -25.08 -1.39
N GLN A 154 9.67 -26.23 -0.84
CA GLN A 154 8.28 -26.61 -0.65
C GLN A 154 7.78 -25.47 0.23
N ASN A 155 7.19 -24.45 -0.41
CA ASN A 155 6.28 -23.60 0.32
C ASN A 155 5.35 -24.61 0.97
N VAL A 156 5.43 -24.66 2.29
CA VAL A 156 4.56 -25.51 3.08
C VAL A 156 3.18 -25.03 2.65
N VAL A 157 2.45 -25.89 1.93
CA VAL A 157 1.06 -25.62 1.56
C VAL A 157 0.39 -25.29 2.87
N GLN A 158 0.04 -24.02 3.05
CA GLN A 158 -0.57 -23.57 4.28
C GLN A 158 -1.88 -24.35 4.38
N ALA A 159 -2.08 -25.10 5.46
CA ALA A 159 -3.24 -25.97 5.56
C ALA A 159 -4.51 -25.13 5.36
N VAL A 160 -5.34 -25.51 4.40
CA VAL A 160 -6.63 -24.87 4.15
C VAL A 160 -7.42 -24.85 5.46
N SER A 161 -7.58 -23.67 6.04
CA SER A 161 -8.27 -23.48 7.32
C SER A 161 -9.70 -22.98 7.09
N ASN A 162 -10.59 -23.32 8.02
CA ASN A 162 -11.92 -22.73 8.00
C ASN A 162 -11.85 -21.30 8.55
N SER A 163 -12.65 -20.40 8.01
CA SER A 163 -12.86 -19.09 8.62
C SER A 163 -13.55 -19.23 10.00
N VAL A 164 -13.24 -18.35 10.91
CA VAL A 164 -13.95 -18.26 12.22
C VAL A 164 -15.43 -17.98 12.02
N LEU A 165 -15.81 -17.33 10.93
CA LEU A 165 -17.20 -17.03 10.56
C LEU A 165 -17.96 -18.26 10.00
N SER A 166 -17.31 -19.42 9.88
CA SER A 166 -17.90 -20.62 9.25
C SER A 166 -19.12 -21.16 9.99
N THR A 167 -19.17 -20.96 11.30
CA THR A 167 -20.26 -21.42 12.16
C THR A 167 -20.54 -20.41 13.28
N GLY A 168 -21.71 -20.47 13.87
CA GLY A 168 -22.08 -19.62 15.01
C GLY A 168 -23.09 -18.54 14.68
N ASN A 169 -23.45 -17.79 15.70
CA ASN A 169 -24.31 -16.61 15.60
C ASN A 169 -23.43 -15.37 15.74
N TRP A 170 -23.19 -14.70 14.65
CA TRP A 170 -22.32 -13.56 14.59
C TRP A 170 -23.11 -12.27 14.45
N HIS A 171 -22.67 -11.24 15.18
CA HIS A 171 -23.18 -9.90 15.08
C HIS A 171 -21.99 -8.94 14.94
N ARG A 172 -22.14 -7.87 14.16
CA ARG A 172 -21.08 -6.88 13.99
C ARG A 172 -21.54 -5.48 14.45
N PHE A 173 -20.57 -4.72 14.89
CA PHE A 173 -20.66 -3.31 15.17
C PHE A 173 -19.40 -2.62 14.63
N TYR A 174 -19.33 -1.30 14.70
CA TYR A 174 -18.14 -0.59 14.23
C TYR A 174 -17.75 0.55 15.17
N VAL A 175 -16.50 1.00 15.00
CA VAL A 175 -15.91 2.16 15.63
C VAL A 175 -15.24 3.03 14.57
N GLU A 176 -15.11 4.33 14.85
CA GLU A 176 -14.45 5.30 13.97
C GLU A 176 -13.13 5.77 14.57
N LYS A 177 -13.02 5.82 15.90
CA LYS A 177 -11.85 6.30 16.65
C LYS A 177 -11.23 5.21 17.49
N SER A 178 -9.92 5.34 17.72
CA SER A 178 -9.17 4.46 18.62
C SER A 178 -9.43 4.84 20.09
N GLY A 179 -9.63 3.84 20.95
CA GLY A 179 -9.85 4.05 22.39
C GLY A 179 -10.52 2.90 23.10
N VAL A 180 -10.86 3.11 24.37
CA VAL A 180 -11.60 2.16 25.21
C VAL A 180 -13.10 2.35 25.02
N TYR A 181 -13.76 1.26 24.67
CA TYR A 181 -15.21 1.21 24.41
C TYR A 181 -15.92 0.43 25.50
N ARG A 182 -17.11 0.92 25.87
CA ARG A 182 -18.03 0.23 26.78
C ARG A 182 -19.22 -0.29 26.01
N ILE A 183 -19.47 -1.59 26.13
CA ILE A 183 -20.60 -2.29 25.52
C ILE A 183 -21.56 -2.72 26.62
N SER A 184 -22.75 -2.14 26.67
CA SER A 184 -23.80 -2.48 27.61
C SER A 184 -24.67 -3.63 27.10
N LYS A 185 -25.38 -4.30 28.01
CA LYS A 185 -26.42 -5.29 27.68
C LYS A 185 -27.44 -4.73 26.66
N THR A 186 -27.90 -3.51 26.86
CA THR A 186 -28.83 -2.84 25.95
C THR A 186 -28.27 -2.65 24.55
N PHE A 187 -26.99 -2.29 24.43
CA PHE A 187 -26.33 -2.21 23.13
C PHE A 187 -26.31 -3.55 22.41
N LEU A 188 -25.96 -4.64 23.12
CA LEU A 188 -25.97 -5.99 22.53
C LEU A 188 -27.38 -6.42 22.08
N GLN A 189 -28.39 -6.15 22.87
CA GLN A 189 -29.78 -6.37 22.47
C GLN A 189 -30.14 -5.61 21.19
N SER A 190 -29.63 -4.38 21.04
CA SER A 190 -29.87 -3.57 19.84
C SER A 190 -29.22 -4.15 18.57
N LEU A 191 -28.17 -4.97 18.73
CA LEU A 191 -27.55 -5.73 17.61
C LEU A 191 -28.36 -6.97 17.22
N GLY A 192 -29.35 -7.38 18.06
CA GLY A 192 -30.03 -8.67 17.96
C GLY A 192 -29.27 -9.82 18.63
N PHE A 193 -28.22 -9.52 19.40
CA PHE A 193 -27.42 -10.52 20.09
C PHE A 193 -28.22 -11.14 21.24
N ASN A 194 -28.14 -12.48 21.39
CA ASN A 194 -28.76 -13.16 22.51
C ASN A 194 -27.95 -12.91 23.80
N VAL A 195 -28.50 -12.12 24.69
CA VAL A 195 -27.88 -11.77 25.98
C VAL A 195 -28.19 -12.76 27.11
N ASN A 196 -29.03 -13.80 26.86
CA ASN A 196 -29.33 -14.86 27.80
C ASN A 196 -28.36 -16.05 27.64
N VAL A 197 -27.07 -15.72 27.63
CA VAL A 197 -25.95 -16.65 27.52
C VAL A 197 -25.01 -16.41 28.69
N ASP A 198 -24.21 -17.40 29.04
CA ASP A 198 -23.13 -17.20 30.00
C ASP A 198 -22.18 -16.11 29.49
N PRO A 199 -22.02 -14.97 30.20
CA PRO A 199 -21.22 -13.85 29.75
C PRO A 199 -19.73 -14.23 29.53
N ARG A 200 -19.22 -15.25 30.24
CA ARG A 200 -17.85 -15.75 30.09
C ARG A 200 -17.57 -16.29 28.69
N ASN A 201 -18.61 -16.72 27.95
CA ASN A 201 -18.49 -17.20 26.57
C ASN A 201 -18.55 -16.08 25.53
N ILE A 202 -18.85 -14.84 25.89
CA ILE A 202 -18.90 -13.72 24.95
C ILE A 202 -17.48 -13.37 24.50
N LYS A 203 -17.33 -13.20 23.18
CA LYS A 203 -16.06 -12.92 22.50
C LYS A 203 -16.23 -11.78 21.52
N ILE A 204 -15.17 -11.02 21.36
CA ILE A 204 -15.04 -9.98 20.32
C ILE A 204 -13.87 -10.38 19.41
N TYR A 205 -14.09 -10.27 18.10
CA TYR A 205 -13.10 -10.50 17.06
C TYR A 205 -12.97 -9.26 16.19
N GLY A 206 -11.77 -9.01 15.64
CA GLY A 206 -11.53 -7.94 14.69
C GLY A 206 -10.06 -7.53 14.65
N ASN A 207 -9.62 -7.01 13.52
CA ASN A 207 -8.22 -6.72 13.25
C ASN A 207 -7.92 -5.20 13.25
N GLY A 208 -8.84 -4.38 13.78
CA GLY A 208 -8.69 -2.93 13.82
C GLY A 208 -8.97 -2.23 12.49
N GLY A 209 -8.90 -0.91 12.55
CA GLY A 209 -9.24 -0.03 11.42
C GLY A 209 -8.08 0.36 10.52
N ARG A 210 -6.84 -0.06 10.83
CA ARG A 210 -5.68 0.24 9.99
C ARG A 210 -5.84 -0.32 8.57
N MET A 211 -5.23 0.35 7.59
CA MET A 211 -5.11 -0.19 6.23
C MET A 211 -4.25 -1.45 6.24
N LEU A 212 -4.58 -2.40 5.37
CA LEU A 212 -3.77 -3.58 5.17
C LEU A 212 -2.43 -3.19 4.50
N PRO A 213 -1.33 -3.89 4.82
CA PRO A 213 -0.05 -3.63 4.17
C PRO A 213 -0.13 -3.86 2.65
N LEU A 214 0.43 -2.92 1.90
CA LEU A 214 0.63 -3.11 0.45
C LEU A 214 1.80 -4.06 0.17
N ASN A 215 2.83 -4.02 1.01
CA ASN A 215 3.97 -4.92 0.91
C ASN A 215 3.62 -6.31 1.48
N ASN A 216 3.81 -7.35 0.68
CA ASN A 216 3.53 -8.73 1.06
C ASN A 216 4.40 -9.29 2.22
N SER A 217 5.57 -8.67 2.49
CA SER A 217 6.45 -9.09 3.59
C SER A 217 5.95 -8.67 4.96
N ILE A 218 5.03 -7.71 5.03
CA ILE A 218 4.48 -7.23 6.30
C ILE A 218 3.32 -8.12 6.71
N PRO A 219 3.43 -8.82 7.86
CA PRO A 219 2.38 -9.75 8.27
C PRO A 219 1.08 -9.03 8.63
N TYR A 220 -0.03 -9.63 8.26
CA TYR A 220 -1.38 -9.25 8.65
C TYR A 220 -2.17 -10.53 8.94
N PRO A 221 -3.09 -10.55 9.91
CA PRO A 221 -3.87 -11.76 10.21
C PRO A 221 -4.64 -12.29 9.00
N ASP A 222 -4.58 -13.59 8.79
CA ASP A 222 -5.27 -14.25 7.68
C ASP A 222 -6.78 -14.39 7.90
N ASP A 223 -7.27 -14.16 9.12
CA ASP A 223 -8.67 -14.21 9.52
C ASP A 223 -8.93 -13.21 10.65
N LEU A 224 -10.15 -13.14 11.12
CA LEU A 224 -10.51 -12.37 12.31
C LEU A 224 -9.84 -12.94 13.55
N GLU A 225 -9.08 -12.10 14.24
CA GLU A 225 -8.45 -12.47 15.51
C GLU A 225 -9.32 -12.11 16.71
N GLN A 226 -9.28 -12.95 17.74
CA GLN A 226 -9.99 -12.67 18.98
C GLN A 226 -9.25 -11.62 19.81
N ASN A 227 -9.96 -10.57 20.16
CA ASN A 227 -9.47 -9.50 21.02
C ASN A 227 -9.72 -9.84 22.51
N ALA A 228 -8.75 -9.52 23.37
CA ALA A 228 -8.94 -9.60 24.80
C ALA A 228 -9.94 -8.53 25.26
N ILE A 229 -10.88 -8.92 26.13
CA ILE A 229 -11.90 -8.01 26.69
C ILE A 229 -11.87 -8.06 28.21
N GLN A 230 -12.34 -7.02 28.88
CA GLN A 230 -12.64 -7.06 30.30
C GLN A 230 -14.16 -7.07 30.45
N PHE A 231 -14.69 -8.11 31.08
CA PHE A 231 -16.11 -8.19 31.37
C PHE A 231 -16.35 -7.88 32.86
N ILE A 232 -17.17 -6.91 33.16
CA ILE A 232 -17.54 -6.50 34.52
C ILE A 232 -18.87 -7.14 34.86
N GLY A 233 -18.90 -7.97 35.91
CA GLY A 233 -20.09 -8.65 36.40
C GLY A 233 -20.31 -10.06 35.88
N GLU A 234 -19.29 -10.72 35.25
CA GLU A 234 -19.46 -12.07 34.67
C GLU A 234 -19.36 -13.22 35.69
N ASP A 235 -18.99 -12.97 36.95
CA ASP A 235 -18.63 -13.98 37.93
C ASP A 235 -19.79 -14.92 38.29
N ASP A 236 -21.01 -14.40 38.33
CA ASP A 236 -22.21 -15.18 38.65
C ASP A 236 -22.79 -15.95 37.45
N GLY A 237 -22.22 -15.75 36.23
CA GLY A 237 -22.66 -16.42 35.01
C GLY A 237 -23.93 -15.86 34.39
N VAL A 238 -24.40 -14.70 34.84
CA VAL A 238 -25.58 -14.02 34.33
C VAL A 238 -25.17 -12.61 33.83
N PHE A 239 -25.66 -12.23 32.67
CA PHE A 239 -25.43 -10.90 32.16
C PHE A 239 -26.53 -9.94 32.66
N ASP A 240 -26.28 -9.25 33.75
CA ASP A 240 -27.24 -8.30 34.35
C ASP A 240 -27.25 -6.93 33.66
N ASN A 241 -28.21 -6.09 34.02
CA ASN A 241 -28.32 -4.74 33.42
C ASN A 241 -27.20 -3.78 33.87
N SER A 242 -26.55 -4.06 34.99
CA SER A 242 -25.38 -3.33 35.51
C SER A 242 -24.08 -3.70 34.82
N ASP A 243 -24.04 -4.88 34.19
CA ASP A 243 -22.84 -5.46 33.62
C ASP A 243 -22.53 -4.85 32.28
N TYR A 244 -21.26 -4.90 31.93
CA TYR A 244 -20.78 -4.38 30.66
C TYR A 244 -19.42 -4.95 30.28
N ILE A 245 -19.11 -4.81 29.00
CA ILE A 245 -17.81 -5.18 28.44
C ILE A 245 -17.02 -3.89 28.21
N LEU A 246 -15.73 -3.96 28.54
CA LEU A 246 -14.74 -2.98 28.10
C LEU A 246 -13.77 -3.67 27.16
N PHE A 247 -13.40 -3.00 26.08
CA PHE A 247 -12.35 -3.44 25.17
C PHE A 247 -11.68 -2.27 24.49
N TYR A 248 -10.42 -2.44 24.11
CA TYR A 248 -9.74 -1.47 23.28
C TYR A 248 -10.06 -1.73 21.83
N ALA A 249 -10.48 -0.71 21.11
CA ALA A 249 -10.71 -0.77 19.68
C ALA A 249 -9.80 0.20 18.94
N GLU A 250 -9.19 -0.28 17.86
CA GLU A 250 -8.48 0.58 16.92
C GLU A 250 -9.46 1.06 15.84
N GLY A 251 -9.60 2.38 15.71
CA GLY A 251 -10.41 3.05 14.70
C GLY A 251 -9.67 3.18 13.37
N VAL A 252 -10.23 4.00 12.48
CA VAL A 252 -9.68 4.29 11.15
C VAL A 252 -8.73 5.50 11.16
N ASP A 253 -8.34 5.97 12.33
CA ASP A 253 -7.58 7.19 12.63
C ASP A 253 -6.09 6.91 12.95
N THR A 254 -5.54 5.83 12.40
CA THR A 254 -4.15 5.40 12.66
C THR A 254 -3.22 5.85 11.54
N TRP A 255 -2.10 6.49 11.90
CA TRP A 255 -1.08 6.91 10.93
C TRP A 255 -0.52 5.73 10.14
N SER A 256 -0.51 5.86 8.81
CA SER A 256 0.15 4.95 7.88
C SER A 256 1.43 5.59 7.34
N THR A 257 2.58 4.98 7.64
CA THR A 257 3.86 5.40 7.07
C THR A 257 3.98 5.05 5.60
N GLU A 258 3.28 4.01 5.14
CA GLU A 258 3.26 3.57 3.75
C GLU A 258 2.45 4.52 2.86
N SER A 259 1.34 5.04 3.37
CA SER A 259 0.45 5.95 2.64
C SER A 259 0.59 7.42 3.05
N LEU A 260 1.40 7.73 4.07
CA LEU A 260 1.68 9.08 4.59
C LEU A 260 0.41 9.85 4.99
N THR A 261 -0.56 9.18 5.59
CA THR A 261 -1.84 9.75 6.03
C THR A 261 -2.28 9.15 7.36
N SER A 262 -3.05 9.92 8.14
CA SER A 262 -3.75 9.45 9.34
C SER A 262 -5.20 9.04 9.06
N VAL A 263 -5.67 9.23 7.85
CA VAL A 263 -7.01 8.86 7.39
C VAL A 263 -6.94 7.54 6.62
N ASN A 264 -7.77 6.56 6.96
CA ASN A 264 -7.87 5.36 6.16
C ASN A 264 -8.42 5.70 4.77
N LEU A 265 -7.65 5.34 3.72
CA LEU A 265 -7.99 5.68 2.33
C LEU A 265 -9.20 4.92 1.79
N PHE A 266 -9.49 3.75 2.34
CA PHE A 266 -10.45 2.80 1.78
C PHE A 266 -11.75 2.71 2.57
N ALA A 267 -11.75 3.02 3.88
CA ALA A 267 -12.88 2.82 4.76
C ALA A 267 -13.01 3.91 5.83
N ASP A 268 -14.25 4.18 6.25
CA ASP A 268 -14.58 5.10 7.35
C ASP A 268 -15.01 4.37 8.63
N LYS A 269 -15.03 3.02 8.59
CA LYS A 269 -15.48 2.18 9.70
C LYS A 269 -14.50 1.07 9.98
N SER A 270 -14.22 0.83 11.26
CA SER A 270 -13.49 -0.32 11.78
C SER A 270 -14.48 -1.31 12.37
N TYR A 271 -14.68 -2.47 11.74
CA TYR A 271 -15.66 -3.44 12.18
C TYR A 271 -15.10 -4.43 13.19
N TYR A 272 -15.95 -4.76 14.17
CA TYR A 272 -15.73 -5.80 15.16
C TYR A 272 -16.91 -6.76 15.18
N TYR A 273 -16.64 -8.05 15.46
CA TYR A 273 -17.60 -9.14 15.39
C TYR A 273 -17.77 -9.76 16.78
N MET A 274 -18.98 -10.13 17.11
CA MET A 274 -19.30 -10.77 18.40
C MET A 274 -19.97 -12.11 18.23
N THR A 275 -19.62 -13.01 19.11
CA THR A 275 -20.26 -14.33 19.26
C THR A 275 -20.17 -14.81 20.70
N SER A 276 -21.03 -15.78 21.07
CA SER A 276 -20.95 -16.53 22.32
C SER A 276 -20.73 -18.02 22.10
N LEU A 277 -20.34 -18.40 20.88
CA LEU A 277 -20.14 -19.80 20.51
C LEU A 277 -18.88 -20.39 21.19
N GLY A 278 -19.01 -21.58 21.73
CA GLY A 278 -17.89 -22.40 22.25
C GLY A 278 -17.49 -22.08 23.69
N SER A 279 -16.21 -22.25 24.02
CA SER A 279 -15.64 -22.05 25.35
C SER A 279 -15.54 -20.55 25.74
N ALA A 280 -15.03 -20.31 26.96
CA ALA A 280 -14.77 -18.97 27.47
C ALA A 280 -13.94 -18.11 26.51
N GLY A 281 -14.26 -16.81 26.48
CA GLY A 281 -13.56 -15.85 25.66
C GLY A 281 -12.23 -15.39 26.28
N LYS A 282 -11.37 -14.76 25.46
CA LYS A 282 -10.12 -14.16 25.90
C LYS A 282 -10.42 -12.96 26.81
N ARG A 283 -9.69 -12.86 27.91
CA ARG A 283 -9.83 -11.75 28.88
C ARG A 283 -8.54 -10.96 28.97
N ILE A 284 -8.66 -9.67 29.30
CA ILE A 284 -7.53 -8.80 29.60
C ILE A 284 -6.89 -9.29 30.90
N GLU A 285 -5.63 -9.65 30.82
CA GLU A 285 -4.86 -10.15 31.94
C GLU A 285 -4.12 -9.00 32.66
N GLN A 286 -3.78 -9.23 33.94
CA GLN A 286 -2.93 -8.32 34.69
C GLN A 286 -1.52 -8.27 34.08
N ALA A 287 -1.04 -7.06 33.79
CA ALA A 287 0.30 -6.89 33.27
C ALA A 287 1.38 -7.25 34.31
N LEU A 288 2.36 -8.02 33.88
CA LEU A 288 3.50 -8.40 34.75
C LEU A 288 4.46 -7.22 34.89
N GLN A 289 4.73 -6.82 36.13
CA GLN A 289 5.66 -5.75 36.43
C GLN A 289 7.03 -6.29 36.83
N PRO A 290 8.16 -5.68 36.37
CA PRO A 290 9.48 -6.08 36.80
C PRO A 290 9.69 -5.83 38.31
N ILE A 291 10.38 -6.77 38.98
CA ILE A 291 10.66 -6.72 40.42
C ILE A 291 11.76 -5.68 40.72
N ASN A 292 12.70 -5.51 39.82
CA ASN A 292 13.84 -4.64 40.00
C ASN A 292 13.43 -3.16 40.22
N PRO A 293 14.22 -2.38 40.94
CA PRO A 293 13.96 -0.96 41.08
C PRO A 293 14.09 -0.25 39.73
N PRO A 294 13.33 0.83 39.51
CA PRO A 294 13.38 1.56 38.25
C PRO A 294 14.72 2.27 38.07
N THR A 295 15.26 2.18 36.86
CA THR A 295 16.44 2.92 36.42
C THR A 295 16.09 4.25 35.77
N LEU A 296 14.84 4.39 35.32
CA LEU A 296 14.30 5.58 34.67
C LEU A 296 12.85 5.81 35.14
N THR A 297 12.49 7.08 35.33
CA THR A 297 11.13 7.46 35.75
C THR A 297 10.52 8.38 34.70
N PHE A 298 9.27 8.11 34.33
CA PHE A 298 8.49 8.86 33.36
C PHE A 298 7.36 9.62 34.06
N ASN A 299 7.48 10.94 34.16
CA ASN A 299 6.41 11.85 34.59
C ASN A 299 5.76 12.57 33.40
N GLN A 300 6.24 12.30 32.20
CA GLN A 300 5.81 12.88 30.94
C GLN A 300 5.72 11.78 29.90
N PHE A 301 4.98 12.06 28.81
CA PHE A 301 4.85 11.18 27.68
C PHE A 301 4.93 11.95 26.36
N ASP A 302 5.20 11.25 25.28
CA ASP A 302 5.11 11.76 23.93
C ASP A 302 3.68 11.61 23.41
N ASP A 303 3.20 12.62 22.72
CA ASP A 303 1.91 12.59 22.03
C ASP A 303 2.05 13.15 20.63
N VAL A 304 1.34 12.57 19.68
CA VAL A 304 1.30 13.01 18.29
C VAL A 304 -0.15 13.24 17.89
N ILE A 305 -0.45 14.48 17.55
CA ILE A 305 -1.78 14.93 17.20
C ILE A 305 -1.81 15.26 15.72
N TYR A 306 -2.80 14.72 15.02
CA TYR A 306 -3.01 14.96 13.59
C TYR A 306 -4.32 15.75 13.40
N TYR A 307 -4.27 16.65 12.45
CA TYR A 307 -5.45 17.21 11.79
C TYR A 307 -5.33 16.94 10.31
N GLU A 308 -6.22 16.14 9.78
CA GLU A 308 -6.24 15.74 8.37
C GLU A 308 -7.67 15.44 7.95
N LYS A 309 -8.02 15.86 6.76
CA LYS A 309 -9.28 15.55 6.10
C LYS A 309 -9.03 15.29 4.62
N ASP A 310 -9.80 14.37 4.07
CA ASP A 310 -9.80 14.01 2.66
C ASP A 310 -11.10 14.48 2.00
N LEU A 311 -11.14 15.73 1.55
CA LEU A 311 -12.37 16.36 1.00
C LEU A 311 -12.26 16.54 -0.52
N ILE A 312 -11.07 16.89 -1.02
CA ILE A 312 -10.87 17.34 -2.40
C ILE A 312 -9.70 16.59 -3.03
N ASN A 313 -9.94 15.98 -4.19
CA ASN A 313 -8.85 15.49 -5.04
C ASN A 313 -8.55 16.54 -6.11
N ALA A 314 -7.55 17.37 -5.85
CA ALA A 314 -7.27 18.58 -6.64
C ALA A 314 -6.81 18.28 -8.07
N GLY A 315 -6.13 17.17 -8.31
CA GLY A 315 -5.61 16.79 -9.62
C GLY A 315 -6.35 15.62 -10.27
N LYS A 316 -7.27 14.97 -9.56
CA LYS A 316 -7.87 13.68 -9.93
C LYS A 316 -6.80 12.60 -10.15
N VAL A 317 -5.73 12.67 -9.37
CA VAL A 317 -4.56 11.81 -9.48
C VAL A 317 -4.46 10.89 -8.27
N GLY A 318 -4.50 9.60 -8.54
CA GLY A 318 -4.27 8.55 -7.56
C GLY A 318 -5.07 8.70 -6.26
N ARG A 319 -4.44 8.31 -5.16
CA ARG A 319 -4.98 8.33 -3.79
C ARG A 319 -4.82 9.67 -3.08
N ARG A 320 -4.45 10.74 -3.79
CA ARG A 320 -4.05 11.99 -3.19
C ARG A 320 -5.25 12.93 -3.00
N TRP A 321 -5.72 12.99 -1.78
CA TRP A 321 -6.80 13.87 -1.34
C TRP A 321 -6.25 14.94 -0.42
N PHE A 322 -6.95 16.07 -0.36
CA PHE A 322 -6.64 17.22 0.49
C PHE A 322 -7.86 17.63 1.30
N GLY A 323 -7.61 18.31 2.38
CA GLY A 323 -8.65 18.89 3.24
C GLY A 323 -9.16 20.23 2.74
N GLU A 324 -8.99 21.26 3.57
CA GLU A 324 -9.51 22.60 3.33
C GLU A 324 -8.87 23.27 2.13
N GLN A 325 -9.72 23.90 1.32
CA GLN A 325 -9.33 24.72 0.18
C GLN A 325 -9.19 26.18 0.57
N PHE A 326 -8.18 26.83 0.03
CA PHE A 326 -7.89 28.24 0.17
C PHE A 326 -7.99 28.91 -1.21
N ASN A 327 -8.96 29.77 -1.40
CA ASN A 327 -9.12 30.60 -2.60
C ASN A 327 -9.81 31.93 -2.25
N VAL A 328 -11.12 31.94 -2.02
CA VAL A 328 -11.86 33.10 -1.49
C VAL A 328 -11.50 33.32 -0.02
N ASP A 329 -11.47 32.25 0.73
CA ASP A 329 -11.01 32.25 2.14
C ASP A 329 -9.50 31.97 2.17
N GLU A 330 -8.70 33.01 1.98
CA GLU A 330 -7.24 32.91 1.96
C GLU A 330 -6.63 32.66 3.35
N PHE A 331 -7.38 32.85 4.41
CA PHE A 331 -6.94 32.70 5.80
C PHE A 331 -7.84 31.73 6.58
N GLN A 332 -7.23 30.69 7.18
CA GLN A 332 -7.94 29.76 8.06
C GLN A 332 -7.10 29.43 9.30
N THR A 333 -7.77 29.09 10.40
CA THR A 333 -7.14 28.69 11.66
C THR A 333 -7.58 27.29 12.07
N PHE A 334 -6.64 26.57 12.71
CA PHE A 334 -6.81 25.21 13.18
C PHE A 334 -6.40 25.17 14.66
N ASP A 335 -7.40 24.96 15.54
CA ASP A 335 -7.24 25.08 16.99
C ASP A 335 -7.07 23.70 17.61
N PHE A 336 -6.04 23.56 18.44
CA PHE A 336 -5.72 22.37 19.19
C PHE A 336 -5.76 22.65 20.68
N SER A 337 -6.59 21.89 21.40
CA SER A 337 -6.58 21.91 22.88
C SER A 337 -5.84 20.66 23.37
N ILE A 338 -4.68 20.86 23.98
CA ILE A 338 -3.75 19.80 24.39
C ILE A 338 -3.63 19.79 25.92
N PRO A 339 -4.50 19.06 26.63
CA PRO A 339 -4.44 19.00 28.08
C PRO A 339 -3.07 18.56 28.60
N ASN A 340 -2.64 19.19 29.69
CA ASN A 340 -1.37 18.90 30.36
C ASN A 340 -0.10 19.05 29.45
N LEU A 341 -0.18 19.89 28.42
CA LEU A 341 0.99 20.21 27.58
C LEU A 341 2.11 20.75 28.49
N ASP A 342 3.32 20.21 28.32
CA ASP A 342 4.52 20.79 28.93
C ASP A 342 5.03 21.94 28.06
N THR A 343 4.71 23.16 28.48
CA THR A 343 5.12 24.39 27.76
C THR A 343 6.62 24.68 27.85
N SER A 344 7.35 23.96 28.70
CA SER A 344 8.82 24.08 28.79
C SER A 344 9.55 23.32 27.67
N VAL A 345 8.87 22.39 27.01
CA VAL A 345 9.39 21.59 25.89
C VAL A 345 8.83 22.15 24.58
N PRO A 346 9.69 22.46 23.60
CA PRO A 346 9.25 22.96 22.32
C PRO A 346 8.34 21.97 21.58
N VAL A 347 7.32 22.49 20.91
CA VAL A 347 6.42 21.73 20.06
C VAL A 347 7.05 21.56 18.67
N GLN A 348 7.12 20.34 18.17
CA GLN A 348 7.49 20.07 16.79
C GLN A 348 6.22 20.06 15.94
N ILE A 349 6.24 20.84 14.85
CA ILE A 349 5.12 20.92 13.92
C ILE A 349 5.57 20.52 12.51
N LYS A 350 4.73 19.76 11.83
CA LYS A 350 4.79 19.57 10.38
C LYS A 350 3.45 19.99 9.77
N VAL A 351 3.51 20.87 8.78
CA VAL A 351 2.35 21.29 7.98
C VAL A 351 2.62 20.93 6.54
N ASN A 352 1.77 20.11 5.95
CA ASN A 352 1.83 19.79 4.54
C ASN A 352 0.70 20.47 3.80
N THR A 353 1.05 21.17 2.70
CA THR A 353 0.10 21.93 1.90
C THR A 353 0.37 21.72 0.41
N ALA A 354 -0.62 22.02 -0.41
CA ALA A 354 -0.50 21.97 -1.85
C ALA A 354 -1.00 23.27 -2.50
N SER A 355 -0.53 23.55 -3.70
CA SER A 355 -1.00 24.66 -4.53
C SER A 355 -1.22 24.23 -5.96
N LYS A 356 -2.34 24.71 -6.53
CA LYS A 356 -2.69 24.61 -7.95
C LYS A 356 -2.86 26.05 -8.49
N SER A 357 -1.84 26.62 -9.10
CA SER A 357 -1.82 28.03 -9.50
C SER A 357 -0.99 28.24 -10.76
N PHE A 358 -1.49 29.06 -11.69
CA PHE A 358 -0.75 29.55 -12.87
C PHE A 358 0.11 30.79 -12.57
N GLY A 359 0.19 31.20 -11.32
CA GLY A 359 1.14 32.20 -10.81
C GLY A 359 1.88 31.61 -9.62
N ASN A 360 3.03 32.23 -9.27
CA ASN A 360 3.72 31.86 -8.03
C ASN A 360 2.81 32.13 -6.84
N SER A 361 2.74 31.19 -5.92
CA SER A 361 1.88 31.25 -4.75
C SER A 361 2.62 30.82 -3.48
N SER A 362 2.05 31.04 -2.32
CA SER A 362 2.69 30.66 -1.06
C SER A 362 1.71 30.44 0.06
N PHE A 363 2.13 29.65 1.06
CA PHE A 363 1.49 29.58 2.38
C PHE A 363 2.39 30.16 3.43
N ASN A 364 1.91 31.13 4.21
CA ASN A 364 2.53 31.52 5.46
C ASN A 364 1.90 30.74 6.61
N VAL A 365 2.73 30.21 7.49
CA VAL A 365 2.33 29.38 8.63
C VAL A 365 2.68 30.08 9.93
N LYS A 366 1.71 30.26 10.82
CA LYS A 366 1.92 30.81 12.16
C LYS A 366 1.37 29.88 13.23
N ALA A 367 2.03 29.84 14.38
CA ALA A 367 1.54 29.18 15.59
C ALA A 367 1.38 30.22 16.71
N ASN A 368 0.20 30.40 17.25
CA ASN A 368 -0.12 31.43 18.29
C ASN A 368 0.49 32.81 17.94
N SER A 369 0.35 33.23 16.68
CA SER A 369 0.92 34.48 16.14
C SER A 369 2.44 34.50 15.91
N VAL A 370 3.19 33.44 16.28
CA VAL A 370 4.61 33.29 15.95
C VAL A 370 4.72 32.83 14.52
N ASP A 371 5.48 33.55 13.71
CA ASP A 371 5.76 33.16 12.31
C ASP A 371 6.71 31.96 12.28
N LEU A 372 6.28 30.87 11.67
CA LEU A 372 7.06 29.64 11.54
C LEU A 372 7.74 29.53 10.17
N GLY A 373 7.30 30.32 9.19
CA GLY A 373 7.87 30.33 7.86
C GLY A 373 6.86 30.34 6.73
N THR A 374 7.39 30.38 5.52
CA THR A 374 6.60 30.44 4.29
C THR A 374 6.98 29.31 3.34
N LEU A 375 5.99 28.60 2.83
CA LEU A 375 6.09 27.61 1.78
C LEU A 375 5.82 28.27 0.44
N ASN A 376 6.76 28.24 -0.49
CA ASN A 376 6.63 28.86 -1.80
C ASN A 376 6.38 27.79 -2.86
N PHE A 377 5.48 28.05 -3.80
CA PHE A 377 5.11 27.14 -4.88
C PHE A 377 5.34 27.81 -6.23
N PRO A 378 5.98 27.10 -7.18
CA PRO A 378 6.12 27.61 -8.54
C PRO A 378 4.78 27.59 -9.28
N GLN A 379 4.71 28.42 -10.32
CA GLN A 379 3.56 28.43 -11.21
C GLN A 379 3.44 27.14 -12.03
N LEU A 380 2.21 26.73 -12.32
CA LEU A 380 1.92 25.68 -13.29
C LEU A 380 2.21 26.15 -14.72
N THR A 381 2.67 25.25 -15.56
CA THR A 381 2.79 25.47 -17.01
C THR A 381 1.62 24.73 -17.69
N SER A 382 0.88 25.43 -18.53
CA SER A 382 -0.23 24.84 -19.28
C SER A 382 0.29 23.69 -20.16
N GLY A 383 -0.43 22.57 -20.17
CA GLY A 383 -0.05 21.39 -20.96
C GLY A 383 1.11 20.56 -20.39
N SER A 384 1.68 20.94 -19.22
CA SER A 384 2.80 20.19 -18.63
C SER A 384 2.40 18.86 -18.00
N GLY A 385 1.10 18.58 -17.86
CA GLY A 385 0.60 17.42 -17.12
C GLY A 385 0.81 17.50 -15.60
N VAL A 386 1.46 18.56 -15.10
CA VAL A 386 1.57 18.84 -13.65
C VAL A 386 0.28 19.50 -13.20
N GLU A 387 -0.38 18.87 -12.22
CA GLU A 387 -1.66 19.31 -11.69
C GLU A 387 -1.54 20.18 -10.44
N GLY A 388 -0.39 20.17 -9.79
CA GLY A 388 -0.11 20.99 -8.62
C GLY A 388 1.24 20.65 -7.99
N TYR A 389 1.58 21.43 -6.97
CA TYR A 389 2.79 21.25 -6.19
C TYR A 389 2.45 21.08 -4.72
N GLU A 390 3.23 20.26 -4.03
CA GLU A 390 3.15 20.05 -2.58
C GLU A 390 4.43 20.51 -1.91
N SER A 391 4.31 20.99 -0.68
CA SER A 391 5.46 21.31 0.16
C SER A 391 5.11 21.16 1.64
N ALA A 392 6.10 20.78 2.44
CA ALA A 392 5.97 20.62 3.87
C ALA A 392 6.87 21.58 4.65
N LEU A 393 6.30 22.27 5.62
CA LEU A 393 7.03 23.00 6.63
C LEU A 393 7.28 22.08 7.83
N ASN A 394 8.56 21.95 8.24
CA ASN A 394 8.94 21.37 9.51
C ASN A 394 9.52 22.49 10.36
N ALA A 395 8.93 22.74 11.53
CA ALA A 395 9.34 23.81 12.43
C ALA A 395 9.24 23.39 13.90
N VAL A 396 9.80 24.20 14.75
CA VAL A 396 9.73 24.05 16.21
C VAL A 396 9.35 25.40 16.81
N PHE A 397 8.42 25.41 17.78
CA PHE A 397 8.04 26.63 18.45
C PHE A 397 7.74 26.36 19.94
N ASN A 398 7.78 27.41 20.75
CA ASN A 398 7.45 27.33 22.17
C ASN A 398 5.97 27.71 22.37
N ALA A 399 5.17 26.76 22.86
CA ALA A 399 3.79 27.03 23.25
C ALA A 399 3.76 27.71 24.62
N THR A 400 2.88 28.71 24.80
CA THR A 400 2.70 29.44 26.06
C THR A 400 1.51 28.94 26.85
N SER A 401 0.68 28.11 26.25
CA SER A 401 -0.52 27.51 26.90
C SER A 401 -0.83 26.15 26.23
N SER A 402 -1.79 25.44 26.82
CA SER A 402 -2.34 24.20 26.26
C SER A 402 -3.20 24.37 25.00
N ASN A 403 -3.53 25.60 24.65
CA ASN A 403 -4.27 25.91 23.43
C ASN A 403 -3.32 26.45 22.38
N ILE A 404 -3.23 25.74 21.26
CA ILE A 404 -2.39 26.08 20.12
C ILE A 404 -3.28 26.35 18.93
N SER A 405 -3.14 27.53 18.32
CA SER A 405 -3.83 27.91 17.09
C SER A 405 -2.82 27.98 15.96
N ILE A 406 -3.02 27.18 14.95
CA ILE A 406 -2.20 27.20 13.74
C ILE A 406 -2.97 27.98 12.67
N ALA A 407 -2.38 29.11 12.24
CA ALA A 407 -2.96 29.95 11.22
C ALA A 407 -2.22 29.74 9.89
N LEU A 408 -2.98 29.51 8.83
CA LEU A 408 -2.48 29.39 7.47
C LEU A 408 -3.04 30.55 6.66
N THR A 409 -2.14 31.26 5.95
CA THR A 409 -2.52 32.32 5.02
C THR A 409 -1.99 31.96 3.64
N TYR A 410 -2.89 31.78 2.68
CA TYR A 410 -2.56 31.52 1.29
C TYR A 410 -2.41 32.83 0.53
N ASN A 411 -1.31 32.98 -0.18
CA ASN A 411 -1.11 34.07 -1.13
C ASN A 411 -1.22 33.51 -2.56
N ASN A 412 -2.27 33.90 -3.25
CA ASN A 412 -2.59 33.43 -4.59
C ASN A 412 -1.74 34.09 -5.70
N GLY A 413 -0.79 34.99 -5.34
CA GLY A 413 0.08 35.70 -6.30
C GLY A 413 -0.67 36.65 -7.24
N GLY A 414 -1.88 37.08 -6.89
CA GLY A 414 -2.74 37.90 -7.72
C GLY A 414 -3.50 37.11 -8.81
N VAL A 415 -3.53 35.80 -8.74
CA VAL A 415 -4.24 34.93 -9.70
C VAL A 415 -5.54 34.43 -9.07
N PRO A 416 -6.74 34.95 -9.43
CA PRO A 416 -8.01 34.62 -8.79
C PRO A 416 -8.41 33.12 -8.91
N SER A 417 -7.91 32.41 -9.92
CA SER A 417 -8.17 30.99 -10.12
C SER A 417 -7.22 30.08 -9.31
N SER A 418 -6.29 30.67 -8.59
CA SER A 418 -5.32 29.94 -7.75
C SER A 418 -6.01 29.29 -6.56
N ASN A 419 -5.62 28.06 -6.24
CA ASN A 419 -6.15 27.30 -5.11
C ASN A 419 -5.01 26.72 -4.29
N GLY A 420 -5.05 26.99 -2.99
CA GLY A 420 -4.25 26.31 -2.00
C GLY A 420 -5.06 25.21 -1.31
N PHE A 421 -4.38 24.21 -0.76
CA PHE A 421 -5.01 23.09 -0.05
C PHE A 421 -4.19 22.73 1.17
N LEU A 422 -4.85 22.46 2.29
CA LEU A 422 -4.24 21.80 3.43
C LEU A 422 -4.27 20.27 3.20
N ASP A 423 -3.16 19.61 3.42
CA ASP A 423 -3.10 18.16 3.51
C ASP A 423 -3.26 17.75 4.98
N PHE A 424 -2.26 17.99 5.79
CA PHE A 424 -2.35 17.73 7.23
C PHE A 424 -1.52 18.70 8.06
N ILE A 425 -1.89 18.79 9.34
CA ILE A 425 -1.08 19.38 10.41
C ILE A 425 -0.77 18.27 11.41
N ARG A 426 0.51 18.08 11.72
CA ARG A 426 0.99 17.15 12.73
C ARG A 426 1.73 17.90 13.81
N LEU A 427 1.32 17.72 15.07
CA LEU A 427 2.01 18.25 16.24
C LEU A 427 2.61 17.09 17.04
N LYS A 428 3.93 17.10 17.31
CA LYS A 428 4.56 16.21 18.28
C LYS A 428 4.89 17.03 19.53
N VAL A 429 4.37 16.60 20.68
CA VAL A 429 4.42 17.33 21.93
C VAL A 429 4.85 16.45 23.10
N LYS A 430 5.35 17.08 24.16
CA LYS A 430 5.48 16.47 25.50
C LYS A 430 4.30 16.89 26.35
N ARG A 431 3.70 15.93 27.03
CA ARG A 431 2.62 16.18 27.97
C ARG A 431 2.98 15.63 29.34
N ASN A 432 2.55 16.34 30.40
CA ASN A 432 2.68 15.81 31.75
C ASN A 432 1.73 14.62 31.93
N LEU A 433 2.22 13.55 32.51
CA LEU A 433 1.45 12.34 32.75
C LEU A 433 0.53 12.53 33.93
N THR A 434 -0.62 13.18 33.71
CA THR A 434 -1.57 13.62 34.68
C THR A 434 -3.00 13.33 34.24
N GLY A 435 -3.81 12.71 35.09
CA GLY A 435 -5.23 12.47 34.82
C GLY A 435 -6.04 13.75 34.69
N PHE A 436 -7.01 13.78 33.77
CA PHE A 436 -7.84 14.91 33.46
C PHE A 436 -9.32 14.54 33.12
N SER A 437 -9.79 13.43 33.70
CA SER A 437 -11.16 12.92 33.52
C SER A 437 -11.54 12.56 32.08
N LYS A 438 -10.52 12.20 31.27
CA LYS A 438 -10.66 11.70 29.90
C LYS A 438 -9.74 10.51 29.69
N GLN A 439 -10.10 9.63 28.75
CA GLN A 439 -9.15 8.64 28.27
C GLN A 439 -8.12 9.31 27.36
N PHE A 440 -6.92 8.79 27.38
CA PHE A 440 -5.84 9.25 26.50
C PHE A 440 -4.87 8.13 26.18
N LEU A 441 -4.44 8.11 24.94
CA LEU A 441 -3.35 7.28 24.44
C LEU A 441 -2.03 7.97 24.77
N PHE A 442 -0.99 7.18 25.08
CA PHE A 442 0.33 7.71 25.33
C PHE A 442 1.42 6.69 25.03
N PHE A 443 2.61 7.18 24.74
CA PHE A 443 3.83 6.39 24.57
C PHE A 443 5.02 7.24 25.04
N ASN A 444 6.21 6.64 25.11
CA ASN A 444 7.41 7.39 25.42
C ASN A 444 8.58 6.87 24.60
N ASP A 445 9.17 7.72 23.76
CA ASP A 445 10.35 7.36 22.92
C ASP A 445 11.53 6.87 23.75
N GLN A 446 11.67 7.33 24.99
CA GLN A 446 12.72 6.91 25.91
C GLN A 446 12.55 5.45 26.37
N GLU A 447 11.34 4.91 26.33
CA GLU A 447 11.08 3.51 26.70
C GLU A 447 11.80 2.54 25.77
N GLN A 448 11.76 2.80 24.46
CA GLN A 448 12.48 1.99 23.46
C GLN A 448 13.99 2.28 23.46
N ALA A 449 14.38 3.52 23.69
CA ALA A 449 15.76 3.99 23.56
C ALA A 449 16.69 3.57 24.72
N ASN A 450 16.12 3.10 25.84
CA ASN A 450 16.87 2.75 27.04
C ASN A 450 16.74 1.26 27.38
N ILE A 451 17.58 0.77 28.29
CA ILE A 451 17.57 -0.60 28.80
C ILE A 451 17.41 -0.57 30.32
N GLY A 452 16.75 -1.56 30.90
CA GLY A 452 16.51 -1.68 32.33
C GLY A 452 15.03 -1.65 32.68
N VAL A 453 14.69 -0.96 33.78
CA VAL A 453 13.30 -0.83 34.26
C VAL A 453 12.88 0.64 34.24
N GLY A 454 11.77 0.92 33.56
CA GLY A 454 11.09 2.20 33.60
C GLY A 454 9.93 2.20 34.59
N GLU A 455 9.65 3.33 35.23
CA GLU A 455 8.48 3.53 36.05
C GLU A 455 7.68 4.72 35.52
N TYR A 456 6.46 4.48 35.11
CA TYR A 456 5.50 5.52 34.79
C TYR A 456 4.80 6.01 36.06
N ARG A 457 4.66 7.32 36.21
CA ARG A 457 4.02 7.95 37.35
C ARG A 457 2.93 8.90 36.87
N ILE A 458 1.69 8.53 37.12
CA ILE A 458 0.52 9.33 36.73
C ILE A 458 0.06 10.11 37.95
N ALA A 459 0.15 11.43 37.90
CA ALA A 459 -0.38 12.32 38.91
C ALA A 459 -1.89 12.56 38.70
N ASN A 460 -2.59 13.02 39.74
CA ASN A 460 -4.04 13.28 39.70
C ASN A 460 -4.85 12.11 39.09
N ALA A 461 -4.47 10.89 39.47
CA ALA A 461 -4.99 9.66 38.88
C ALA A 461 -6.21 9.08 39.58
N SER A 462 -6.88 9.83 40.49
CA SER A 462 -8.01 9.31 41.24
C SER A 462 -9.20 8.83 40.38
N GLY A 463 -9.37 9.40 39.21
CA GLY A 463 -10.36 8.97 38.21
C GLY A 463 -9.87 7.87 37.26
N ILE A 464 -8.56 7.62 37.20
CA ILE A 464 -7.99 6.59 36.34
C ILE A 464 -8.02 5.25 37.07
N SER A 465 -8.87 4.34 36.62
CA SER A 465 -8.98 3.02 37.23
C SER A 465 -7.88 2.06 36.74
N GLN A 466 -7.53 2.15 35.48
CA GLN A 466 -6.55 1.25 34.81
C GLN A 466 -5.77 2.00 33.74
N VAL A 467 -4.58 1.45 33.45
CA VAL A 467 -3.82 1.72 32.24
C VAL A 467 -3.68 0.39 31.49
N TRP A 468 -4.01 0.38 30.22
CA TRP A 468 -3.84 -0.80 29.38
C TRP A 468 -2.64 -0.65 28.45
N ASP A 469 -1.83 -1.69 28.35
CA ASP A 469 -0.86 -1.85 27.27
C ASP A 469 -1.62 -2.37 26.04
N VAL A 470 -1.72 -1.53 25.03
CA VAL A 470 -2.46 -1.78 23.78
C VAL A 470 -1.52 -1.93 22.57
N THR A 471 -0.26 -2.23 22.85
CA THR A 471 0.76 -2.48 21.80
C THR A 471 0.38 -3.66 20.92
N ASP A 472 -0.10 -4.74 21.54
CA ASP A 472 -0.73 -5.87 20.86
C ASP A 472 -2.25 -5.74 20.98
N LEU A 473 -2.92 -5.43 19.86
CA LEU A 473 -4.37 -5.25 19.80
C LEU A 473 -5.16 -6.46 20.30
N TYR A 474 -4.59 -7.65 20.15
CA TYR A 474 -5.27 -8.93 20.46
C TYR A 474 -4.99 -9.41 21.90
N ASN A 475 -3.90 -8.97 22.48
CA ASN A 475 -3.41 -9.42 23.80
C ASN A 475 -3.18 -8.23 24.74
N VAL A 476 -4.19 -7.37 24.85
CA VAL A 476 -4.17 -6.23 25.75
C VAL A 476 -3.97 -6.72 27.20
N THR A 477 -3.10 -6.03 27.95
CA THR A 477 -2.87 -6.29 29.39
C THR A 477 -3.15 -5.02 30.20
N ALA A 478 -3.48 -5.19 31.49
CA ALA A 478 -3.92 -4.10 32.36
C ALA A 478 -2.99 -3.88 33.55
N TYR A 479 -2.72 -2.61 33.86
CA TYR A 479 -2.18 -2.17 35.14
C TYR A 479 -3.32 -1.54 35.95
N GLU A 480 -3.59 -2.01 37.15
CA GLU A 480 -4.66 -1.50 38.00
C GLU A 480 -4.17 -0.39 38.95
N ASN A 481 -4.97 0.64 39.10
CA ASN A 481 -4.71 1.69 40.06
C ASN A 481 -5.19 1.31 41.47
N THR A 482 -4.30 0.76 42.28
CA THR A 482 -4.56 0.41 43.67
C THR A 482 -4.19 1.52 44.64
N THR A 483 -3.58 2.61 44.18
CA THR A 483 -3.01 3.69 44.99
C THR A 483 -3.82 4.99 44.98
N GLY A 484 -4.81 5.11 44.11
CA GLY A 484 -5.67 6.27 44.01
C GLY A 484 -5.04 7.43 43.25
N ALA A 485 -4.76 8.57 43.91
CA ALA A 485 -4.38 9.83 43.26
C ALA A 485 -3.01 9.79 42.56
N ASN A 486 -2.11 8.89 42.93
CA ASN A 486 -0.77 8.72 42.32
C ASN A 486 -0.66 7.29 41.84
N PHE A 487 -0.84 7.09 40.55
CA PHE A 487 -0.78 5.76 39.93
C PHE A 487 0.59 5.48 39.31
N ASN A 488 1.31 4.49 39.84
CA ASN A 488 2.63 4.09 39.33
C ASN A 488 2.60 2.66 38.84
N PHE A 489 3.27 2.40 37.71
CA PHE A 489 3.51 1.06 37.20
C PHE A 489 4.87 0.94 36.56
N LYS A 490 5.45 -0.27 36.56
CA LYS A 490 6.79 -0.53 36.01
C LYS A 490 6.73 -1.37 34.74
N VAL A 491 7.68 -1.10 33.86
CA VAL A 491 7.87 -1.77 32.56
C VAL A 491 9.32 -2.13 32.31
N ASN A 492 9.58 -3.17 31.53
CA ASN A 492 10.91 -3.42 30.99
C ASN A 492 11.17 -2.48 29.80
N LEU A 493 12.29 -1.77 29.82
CA LEU A 493 12.73 -0.87 28.74
C LEU A 493 13.27 -1.67 27.53
N GLY A 494 13.44 -1.01 26.39
CA GLY A 494 14.00 -1.59 25.16
C GLY A 494 12.93 -1.98 24.12
N THR A 495 11.66 -1.71 24.40
CA THR A 495 10.55 -2.00 23.47
C THR A 495 9.63 -0.78 23.38
N ALA A 496 9.26 -0.41 22.16
CA ALA A 496 8.23 0.62 21.96
C ALA A 496 6.86 0.06 22.39
N ARG A 497 6.17 0.79 23.27
CA ARG A 497 4.82 0.43 23.70
C ARG A 497 3.85 1.59 23.56
N LYS A 498 2.59 1.25 23.46
CA LYS A 498 1.47 2.17 23.39
C LYS A 498 0.48 1.83 24.52
N TYR A 499 0.12 2.83 25.28
CA TYR A 499 -0.77 2.69 26.42
C TYR A 499 -2.03 3.53 26.25
N VAL A 500 -3.10 3.11 26.90
CA VAL A 500 -4.28 3.95 27.12
C VAL A 500 -4.58 4.02 28.62
N ALA A 501 -4.61 5.22 29.15
CA ALA A 501 -5.15 5.52 30.49
C ALA A 501 -6.60 5.95 30.32
N PHE A 502 -7.52 5.43 31.15
CA PHE A 502 -8.92 5.79 31.02
C PHE A 502 -9.64 5.89 32.37
N ASP A 503 -10.56 6.81 32.40
CA ASP A 503 -11.57 7.01 33.47
C ASP A 503 -12.83 6.26 33.04
N MET A 504 -13.45 5.52 33.95
CA MET A 504 -14.66 4.74 33.68
C MET A 504 -15.83 5.60 33.22
N SER A 505 -15.80 6.90 33.52
CA SER A 505 -16.81 7.89 33.08
C SER A 505 -16.62 8.37 31.64
N ASP A 506 -15.44 8.11 31.04
CA ASP A 506 -15.07 8.57 29.68
C ASP A 506 -14.72 7.39 28.75
N THR A 507 -15.58 6.41 28.65
CA THR A 507 -15.50 5.33 27.68
C THR A 507 -16.36 5.63 26.47
N PHE A 508 -15.92 5.23 25.28
CA PHE A 508 -16.70 5.40 24.06
C PHE A 508 -17.82 4.34 23.96
N THR A 509 -18.85 4.64 23.19
CA THR A 509 -19.88 3.67 22.82
C THR A 509 -19.71 3.31 21.36
N PRO A 510 -19.70 2.00 20.98
CA PRO A 510 -19.63 1.61 19.59
C PRO A 510 -20.88 2.01 18.81
N LEU A 511 -20.77 2.02 17.49
CA LEU A 511 -21.83 2.30 16.55
C LEU A 511 -22.32 1.02 15.88
N ARG A 512 -23.54 1.03 15.36
CA ARG A 512 -24.11 -0.11 14.64
C ARG A 512 -24.76 0.32 13.33
N GLU A 513 -24.83 -0.63 12.41
CA GLU A 513 -25.63 -0.50 11.20
C GLU A 513 -27.09 -0.88 11.46
N SER A 514 -27.96 -0.68 10.47
CA SER A 514 -29.37 -1.09 10.55
C SER A 514 -29.52 -2.60 10.69
N ASN A 515 -28.63 -3.37 10.06
CA ASN A 515 -28.53 -4.82 10.20
C ASN A 515 -27.13 -5.19 10.72
N SER A 516 -27.10 -5.75 11.91
CA SER A 516 -25.86 -6.19 12.57
C SER A 516 -25.61 -7.71 12.45
N VAL A 517 -26.58 -8.48 11.98
CA VAL A 517 -26.45 -9.94 11.83
C VAL A 517 -25.46 -10.24 10.70
N VAL A 518 -24.51 -11.12 10.97
CA VAL A 518 -23.54 -11.61 9.98
C VAL A 518 -23.90 -13.02 9.55
N VAL A 519 -24.12 -13.21 8.27
CA VAL A 519 -24.37 -14.53 7.70
C VAL A 519 -23.08 -15.35 7.77
N ASN A 520 -23.18 -16.61 8.21
CA ASN A 520 -22.04 -17.49 8.25
C ASN A 520 -21.45 -17.69 6.87
N GLN A 521 -20.13 -17.62 6.80
CA GLN A 521 -19.36 -17.83 5.57
C GLN A 521 -18.05 -18.56 5.87
N ASN A 522 -17.53 -19.23 4.86
CA ASN A 522 -16.29 -20.00 4.97
C ASN A 522 -15.57 -20.02 3.62
N LEU A 523 -15.20 -18.84 3.13
CA LEU A 523 -14.55 -18.72 1.84
C LEU A 523 -13.24 -19.52 1.82
N LYS A 524 -12.39 -19.34 2.82
CA LYS A 524 -11.12 -20.07 2.95
C LYS A 524 -11.27 -21.59 2.93
N GLY A 525 -12.21 -22.12 3.70
CA GLY A 525 -12.41 -23.55 3.84
C GLY A 525 -13.16 -24.22 2.69
N THR A 526 -13.77 -23.45 1.79
CA THR A 526 -14.64 -23.98 0.74
C THR A 526 -14.21 -23.64 -0.68
N ILE A 527 -13.36 -22.63 -0.88
CA ILE A 527 -13.02 -22.14 -2.23
C ILE A 527 -12.40 -23.24 -3.11
N PHE A 528 -11.66 -24.17 -2.51
CA PHE A 528 -11.06 -25.33 -3.20
C PHE A 528 -11.94 -26.57 -3.23
N LYS A 529 -13.21 -26.49 -2.84
CA LYS A 529 -14.10 -27.65 -2.85
C LYS A 529 -14.96 -27.68 -4.10
N ASP A 530 -15.04 -28.88 -4.70
CA ASP A 530 -16.05 -29.16 -5.71
C ASP A 530 -17.44 -29.38 -5.09
N ALA A 531 -18.46 -29.69 -5.90
CA ALA A 531 -19.82 -29.94 -5.43
C ALA A 531 -19.92 -31.17 -4.51
N GLN A 532 -18.94 -32.08 -4.53
CA GLN A 532 -18.86 -33.28 -3.70
C GLN A 532 -18.02 -33.06 -2.43
N GLY A 533 -17.41 -31.87 -2.28
CA GLY A 533 -16.54 -31.50 -1.16
C GLY A 533 -15.08 -31.93 -1.31
N ASN A 534 -14.69 -32.47 -2.47
CA ASN A 534 -13.30 -32.83 -2.76
C ASN A 534 -12.48 -31.60 -3.09
N PHE A 535 -11.17 -31.67 -2.84
CA PHE A 535 -10.24 -30.61 -3.23
C PHE A 535 -10.16 -30.50 -4.75
N GLN A 536 -10.19 -29.25 -5.24
CA GLN A 536 -10.06 -28.93 -6.65
C GLN A 536 -9.27 -27.64 -6.83
N ASP A 537 -8.18 -27.71 -7.59
CA ASP A 537 -7.41 -26.52 -7.98
C ASP A 537 -8.25 -25.56 -8.83
N ILE A 538 -7.91 -24.28 -8.75
CA ILE A 538 -8.65 -23.20 -9.42
C ILE A 538 -7.81 -22.65 -10.56
N ASP A 539 -8.36 -22.61 -11.78
CA ASP A 539 -7.70 -21.99 -12.93
C ASP A 539 -8.02 -20.49 -13.05
N TYR A 540 -9.25 -20.11 -12.71
CA TYR A 540 -9.77 -18.78 -12.98
C TYR A 540 -10.63 -18.28 -11.80
N LEU A 541 -10.31 -17.09 -11.30
CA LEU A 541 -11.02 -16.43 -10.22
C LEU A 541 -11.72 -15.19 -10.75
N ILE A 542 -13.04 -15.07 -10.55
CA ILE A 542 -13.83 -13.88 -10.87
C ILE A 542 -14.23 -13.20 -9.58
N ILE A 543 -13.80 -11.95 -9.40
CA ILE A 543 -14.06 -11.13 -8.20
C ILE A 543 -15.07 -10.04 -8.58
N THR A 544 -16.16 -9.95 -7.86
CA THR A 544 -17.30 -9.09 -8.21
C THR A 544 -18.06 -8.65 -6.95
N PRO A 545 -18.78 -7.52 -6.94
CA PRO A 545 -19.74 -7.24 -5.87
C PRO A 545 -20.98 -8.15 -5.99
N GLU A 546 -21.71 -8.30 -4.91
CA GLU A 546 -22.91 -9.15 -4.86
C GLU A 546 -23.94 -8.77 -5.95
N LEU A 547 -24.08 -7.48 -6.25
CA LEU A 547 -24.97 -6.94 -7.29
C LEU A 547 -24.75 -7.56 -8.68
N LEU A 548 -23.52 -7.89 -9.04
CA LEU A 548 -23.15 -8.37 -10.39
C LEU A 548 -22.96 -9.89 -10.46
N THR A 549 -23.16 -10.61 -9.35
CA THR A 549 -22.91 -12.06 -9.23
C THR A 549 -23.62 -12.88 -10.31
N THR A 550 -24.86 -12.56 -10.66
CA THR A 550 -25.63 -13.30 -11.67
C THR A 550 -24.91 -13.32 -13.03
N GLN A 551 -24.33 -12.19 -13.44
CA GLN A 551 -23.64 -12.13 -14.73
C GLN A 551 -22.22 -12.70 -14.63
N ALA A 552 -21.56 -12.55 -13.48
CA ALA A 552 -20.28 -13.17 -13.20
C ALA A 552 -20.36 -14.71 -13.22
N GLU A 553 -21.41 -15.30 -12.64
CA GLU A 553 -21.65 -16.75 -12.71
C GLU A 553 -21.96 -17.20 -14.14
N ARG A 554 -22.71 -16.42 -14.89
CA ARG A 554 -22.98 -16.72 -16.31
C ARG A 554 -21.68 -16.75 -17.14
N LEU A 555 -20.76 -15.85 -16.88
CA LEU A 555 -19.42 -15.87 -17.48
C LEU A 555 -18.61 -17.09 -17.01
N ALA A 556 -18.67 -17.39 -15.72
CA ALA A 556 -18.01 -18.55 -15.15
C ALA A 556 -18.50 -19.86 -15.78
N ASP A 557 -19.82 -20.04 -15.92
CA ASP A 557 -20.43 -21.20 -16.56
C ASP A 557 -20.00 -21.35 -18.02
N PHE A 558 -19.92 -20.23 -18.73
CA PHE A 558 -19.38 -20.24 -20.09
C PHE A 558 -17.96 -20.80 -20.14
N HIS A 559 -17.05 -20.34 -19.29
CA HIS A 559 -15.67 -20.83 -19.27
C HIS A 559 -15.54 -22.25 -18.71
N ARG A 560 -16.37 -22.67 -17.76
CA ARG A 560 -16.45 -24.06 -17.29
C ARG A 560 -16.79 -25.01 -18.44
N ASN A 561 -17.78 -24.63 -19.24
CA ASN A 561 -18.34 -25.49 -20.31
C ASN A 561 -17.51 -25.43 -21.61
N ASN A 562 -17.05 -24.25 -22.01
CA ASN A 562 -16.37 -24.04 -23.29
C ASN A 562 -14.84 -24.16 -23.20
N SER A 563 -14.26 -23.68 -22.09
CA SER A 563 -12.81 -23.63 -21.95
C SER A 563 -12.26 -24.74 -21.06
N GLY A 564 -13.13 -25.50 -20.40
CA GLY A 564 -12.76 -26.56 -19.48
C GLY A 564 -12.04 -26.07 -18.23
N LEU A 565 -12.22 -24.79 -17.85
CA LEU A 565 -11.54 -24.18 -16.70
C LEU A 565 -12.31 -24.43 -15.40
N VAL A 566 -11.60 -24.61 -14.32
CA VAL A 566 -12.16 -24.55 -12.98
C VAL A 566 -12.29 -23.08 -12.56
N VAL A 567 -13.52 -22.57 -12.57
CA VAL A 567 -13.81 -21.16 -12.28
C VAL A 567 -14.52 -21.01 -10.95
N ARG A 568 -14.10 -20.03 -10.15
CA ARG A 568 -14.79 -19.60 -8.94
C ARG A 568 -15.17 -18.13 -9.04
N VAL A 569 -16.41 -17.84 -8.62
CA VAL A 569 -16.89 -16.45 -8.42
C VAL A 569 -16.90 -16.14 -6.94
N VAL A 570 -16.30 -15.02 -6.57
CA VAL A 570 -16.22 -14.58 -5.19
C VAL A 570 -16.66 -13.14 -5.06
N THR A 571 -17.51 -12.85 -4.07
CA THR A 571 -17.99 -11.49 -3.85
C THR A 571 -17.05 -10.70 -2.94
N LEU A 572 -16.95 -9.40 -3.20
CA LEU A 572 -16.15 -8.46 -2.41
C LEU A 572 -16.55 -8.48 -0.94
N GLU A 573 -17.84 -8.57 -0.65
CA GLU A 573 -18.38 -8.57 0.70
C GLU A 573 -17.82 -9.75 1.52
N LYS A 574 -17.71 -10.93 0.91
CA LYS A 574 -17.12 -12.11 1.55
C LYS A 574 -15.61 -11.96 1.74
N ILE A 575 -14.93 -11.37 0.76
CA ILE A 575 -13.50 -11.11 0.84
C ILE A 575 -13.20 -10.16 2.00
N TYR A 576 -13.91 -9.04 2.07
CA TYR A 576 -13.68 -8.04 3.12
C TYR A 576 -13.95 -8.59 4.51
N GLN A 577 -14.95 -9.45 4.69
CA GLN A 577 -15.23 -10.05 5.99
C GLN A 577 -14.09 -10.94 6.49
N GLU A 578 -13.54 -11.82 5.65
CA GLU A 578 -12.50 -12.76 6.05
C GLU A 578 -11.09 -12.18 6.02
N PHE A 579 -10.79 -11.28 5.07
CA PHE A 579 -9.42 -10.79 4.82
C PHE A 579 -9.17 -9.34 5.25
N ALA A 580 -10.21 -8.60 5.65
CA ALA A 580 -10.07 -7.18 6.04
C ALA A 580 -10.94 -6.79 7.22
N SER A 581 -11.38 -7.75 8.05
CA SER A 581 -12.26 -7.47 9.19
C SER A 581 -13.50 -6.65 8.80
N GLY A 582 -14.09 -6.92 7.64
CA GLY A 582 -15.33 -6.31 7.15
C GLY A 582 -15.20 -4.97 6.44
N LYS A 583 -14.04 -4.34 6.45
CA LYS A 583 -13.84 -3.05 5.77
C LYS A 583 -13.31 -3.25 4.35
N GLN A 584 -13.67 -2.34 3.45
CA GLN A 584 -13.09 -2.28 2.12
C GLN A 584 -11.57 -2.03 2.23
N ASP A 585 -10.79 -2.84 1.50
CA ASP A 585 -9.34 -2.64 1.33
C ASP A 585 -8.86 -3.38 0.08
N ILE A 586 -8.03 -2.74 -0.72
CA ILE A 586 -7.50 -3.34 -1.95
C ILE A 586 -6.61 -4.54 -1.66
N ALA A 587 -5.83 -4.49 -0.59
CA ALA A 587 -4.95 -5.59 -0.22
C ALA A 587 -5.72 -6.84 0.27
N ALA A 588 -6.96 -6.70 0.74
CA ALA A 588 -7.81 -7.86 1.04
C ALA A 588 -8.10 -8.71 -0.20
N ILE A 589 -8.35 -8.06 -1.32
CA ILE A 589 -8.57 -8.74 -2.61
C ILE A 589 -7.31 -9.50 -3.03
N ARG A 590 -6.14 -8.84 -2.98
CA ARG A 590 -4.86 -9.50 -3.27
C ARG A 590 -4.56 -10.64 -2.30
N ASN A 591 -4.85 -10.49 -1.02
CA ASN A 591 -4.61 -11.53 -0.01
C ASN A 591 -5.47 -12.77 -0.27
N LEU A 592 -6.72 -12.63 -0.72
CA LEU A 592 -7.50 -13.78 -1.20
C LEU A 592 -6.81 -14.44 -2.41
N ILE A 593 -6.39 -13.66 -3.41
CA ILE A 593 -5.73 -14.20 -4.60
C ILE A 593 -4.44 -14.92 -4.20
N LYS A 594 -3.64 -14.32 -3.31
CA LYS A 594 -2.42 -14.91 -2.73
C LYS A 594 -2.72 -16.21 -2.00
N TYR A 595 -3.81 -16.26 -1.21
CA TYR A 595 -4.28 -17.46 -0.53
C TYR A 595 -4.60 -18.58 -1.54
N VAL A 596 -5.31 -18.26 -2.62
CA VAL A 596 -5.64 -19.23 -3.68
C VAL A 596 -4.37 -19.69 -4.42
N TYR A 597 -3.47 -18.78 -4.72
CA TYR A 597 -2.24 -19.07 -5.44
C TYR A 597 -1.32 -20.04 -4.67
N TRP A 598 -1.10 -19.79 -3.38
CA TRP A 598 -0.16 -20.56 -2.56
C TRP A 598 -0.73 -21.88 -2.01
N ASN A 599 -2.07 -22.05 -1.99
CA ASN A 599 -2.73 -23.28 -1.54
C ASN A 599 -3.08 -24.25 -2.69
N ALA A 600 -2.61 -23.99 -3.91
CA ALA A 600 -2.74 -24.95 -5.00
C ALA A 600 -1.97 -26.25 -4.71
N SER A 601 -2.45 -27.37 -5.23
CA SER A 601 -1.86 -28.70 -4.98
C SER A 601 -0.43 -28.85 -5.51
N ALA A 602 -0.07 -28.06 -6.53
CA ALA A 602 1.26 -28.03 -7.13
C ALA A 602 1.51 -26.67 -7.82
N PRO A 603 2.77 -26.28 -8.07
CA PRO A 603 3.10 -25.00 -8.71
C PRO A 603 2.42 -24.81 -10.08
N ASP A 604 2.36 -25.83 -10.91
CA ASP A 604 1.70 -25.79 -12.22
C ASP A 604 0.16 -25.76 -12.15
N LYS A 605 -0.40 -25.98 -10.95
CA LYS A 605 -1.83 -25.95 -10.65
C LYS A 605 -2.31 -24.63 -10.03
N ARG A 606 -1.39 -23.70 -9.80
CA ARG A 606 -1.72 -22.37 -9.28
C ARG A 606 -2.66 -21.64 -10.22
N VAL A 607 -3.54 -20.81 -9.65
CA VAL A 607 -4.47 -19.96 -10.40
C VAL A 607 -3.75 -19.17 -11.49
N LYS A 608 -4.33 -19.12 -12.69
CA LYS A 608 -3.72 -18.53 -13.89
C LYS A 608 -4.34 -17.19 -14.26
N TYR A 609 -5.63 -17.05 -13.98
CA TYR A 609 -6.42 -15.91 -14.42
C TYR A 609 -7.21 -15.32 -13.26
N VAL A 610 -7.24 -14.00 -13.19
CA VAL A 610 -8.11 -13.24 -12.30
C VAL A 610 -8.88 -12.23 -13.14
N ASN A 611 -10.19 -12.16 -12.95
CA ASN A 611 -11.04 -11.14 -13.52
C ASN A 611 -11.63 -10.28 -12.40
N LEU A 612 -11.37 -8.99 -12.47
CA LEU A 612 -12.00 -7.97 -11.65
C LEU A 612 -13.27 -7.53 -12.36
N PHE A 613 -14.38 -8.16 -12.02
CA PHE A 613 -15.66 -7.95 -12.70
C PHE A 613 -16.42 -6.77 -12.10
N GLY A 614 -16.02 -5.57 -12.52
CA GLY A 614 -16.53 -4.28 -12.06
C GLY A 614 -15.61 -3.13 -12.45
N ASP A 615 -16.19 -1.95 -12.68
CA ASP A 615 -15.49 -0.71 -12.94
C ASP A 615 -14.73 -0.23 -11.70
N ALA A 616 -13.88 0.77 -11.85
CA ALA A 616 -13.08 1.34 -10.77
C ALA A 616 -13.00 2.87 -10.85
N SER A 617 -12.73 3.50 -9.71
CA SER A 617 -12.55 4.93 -9.61
C SER A 617 -11.41 5.26 -8.64
N TYR A 618 -10.89 6.49 -8.71
CA TYR A 618 -9.96 7.02 -7.72
C TYR A 618 -10.63 7.40 -6.38
N ASP A 619 -11.95 7.38 -6.33
CA ASP A 619 -12.72 7.65 -5.12
C ASP A 619 -13.20 6.35 -4.47
N TYR A 620 -12.42 5.84 -3.54
CA TYR A 620 -12.75 4.60 -2.82
C TYR A 620 -13.93 4.72 -1.86
N LYS A 621 -14.27 5.94 -1.40
CA LYS A 621 -15.24 6.17 -0.33
C LYS A 621 -16.55 6.82 -0.80
N ASP A 622 -16.80 6.82 -2.10
CA ASP A 622 -18.04 7.32 -2.71
C ASP A 622 -18.36 8.79 -2.32
N ARG A 623 -17.33 9.65 -2.37
CA ARG A 623 -17.46 11.10 -2.09
C ARG A 623 -17.95 11.89 -3.30
N LEU A 624 -17.71 11.37 -4.51
CA LEU A 624 -18.05 12.04 -5.76
C LEU A 624 -19.38 11.55 -6.30
N PHE A 625 -20.14 12.49 -6.89
CA PHE A 625 -21.37 12.15 -7.59
C PHE A 625 -21.08 11.21 -8.76
N SER A 626 -21.91 10.19 -8.94
CA SER A 626 -21.78 9.17 -9.99
C SER A 626 -20.46 8.39 -9.95
N ASN A 627 -19.95 8.11 -8.75
CA ASN A 627 -18.77 7.27 -8.56
C ASN A 627 -19.02 5.85 -9.06
N THR A 628 -18.02 5.27 -9.76
CA THR A 628 -18.07 3.90 -10.32
C THR A 628 -17.03 2.98 -9.67
N ASN A 629 -16.67 3.20 -8.42
CA ASN A 629 -15.78 2.31 -7.68
C ASN A 629 -16.50 1.00 -7.30
N ILE A 630 -16.67 0.12 -8.27
CA ILE A 630 -17.37 -1.17 -8.12
C ILE A 630 -16.42 -2.25 -7.61
N VAL A 631 -15.23 -2.39 -8.22
CA VAL A 631 -14.12 -3.20 -7.73
C VAL A 631 -12.89 -2.29 -7.66
N PRO A 632 -12.39 -1.95 -6.49
CA PRO A 632 -11.33 -0.95 -6.36
C PRO A 632 -10.08 -1.35 -7.12
N VAL A 633 -9.32 -0.36 -7.57
CA VAL A 633 -8.06 -0.50 -8.30
C VAL A 633 -6.92 0.06 -7.46
N PHE A 634 -5.71 -0.45 -7.62
CA PHE A 634 -4.53 0.19 -7.04
C PHE A 634 -4.26 1.54 -7.73
N HIS A 635 -4.10 2.59 -6.93
CA HIS A 635 -3.62 3.88 -7.40
C HIS A 635 -2.19 4.10 -6.89
N GLY A 636 -1.26 4.22 -7.80
CA GLY A 636 0.10 4.67 -7.52
C GLY A 636 0.15 6.18 -7.46
N PHE A 637 0.91 6.70 -6.52
CA PHE A 637 1.27 8.11 -6.46
C PHE A 637 2.73 8.22 -6.05
N ASN A 638 3.56 8.67 -6.97
CA ASN A 638 4.97 8.93 -6.72
C ASN A 638 5.24 10.42 -6.97
N PRO A 639 5.12 11.27 -5.94
CA PRO A 639 5.39 12.68 -6.11
C PRO A 639 6.87 12.87 -6.46
N PHE A 640 7.12 13.61 -7.53
CA PHE A 640 8.47 13.99 -7.93
C PHE A 640 9.00 15.06 -6.95
N ALA A 641 9.82 14.63 -6.00
CA ALA A 641 10.49 15.54 -5.09
C ALA A 641 11.63 16.25 -5.81
N SER A 642 11.63 17.59 -5.74
CA SER A 642 12.83 18.35 -6.08
C SER A 642 13.83 18.19 -4.94
N GLU A 643 15.01 17.63 -5.21
CA GLU A 643 16.07 17.44 -4.22
C GLU A 643 16.54 18.75 -3.58
N THR A 644 16.31 19.89 -4.25
CA THR A 644 16.82 21.19 -3.80
C THR A 644 15.87 22.00 -2.94
N ASN A 645 14.54 21.76 -3.00
CA ASN A 645 13.56 22.70 -2.43
C ASN A 645 12.47 22.07 -1.57
N ASN A 646 12.49 20.77 -1.27
CA ASN A 646 11.42 20.04 -0.59
C ASN A 646 10.02 20.21 -1.24
N ILE A 647 9.99 20.58 -2.52
CA ILE A 647 8.77 20.72 -3.29
C ILE A 647 8.61 19.47 -4.14
N SER A 648 7.49 18.78 -3.99
CA SER A 648 7.08 17.73 -4.88
C SER A 648 5.94 18.20 -5.78
N ASN A 649 5.77 17.57 -6.93
CA ASN A 649 4.62 17.83 -7.77
C ASN A 649 3.72 16.61 -7.82
N PHE A 650 2.42 16.83 -7.95
CA PHE A 650 1.49 15.80 -8.36
C PHE A 650 1.08 16.03 -9.81
N SER A 651 1.22 15.00 -10.61
CA SER A 651 1.01 15.09 -12.04
C SER A 651 0.34 13.83 -12.57
N LEU A 652 -0.19 13.93 -13.77
CA LEU A 652 -0.71 12.78 -14.51
C LEU A 652 0.37 11.73 -14.81
N PHE A 653 1.66 12.11 -14.74
CA PHE A 653 2.79 11.21 -14.98
C PHE A 653 3.31 10.53 -13.70
N SER A 654 3.05 11.12 -12.53
CA SER A 654 3.43 10.55 -11.24
C SER A 654 2.34 9.70 -10.63
N SER A 655 1.18 9.64 -11.27
CA SER A 655 0.01 8.89 -10.84
C SER A 655 -0.39 7.87 -11.90
N PHE A 656 -0.66 6.66 -11.48
CA PHE A 656 -1.14 5.59 -12.36
C PHE A 656 -2.11 4.69 -11.64
N MET A 657 -3.00 4.06 -12.40
CA MET A 657 -3.87 2.99 -11.94
C MET A 657 -3.38 1.68 -12.55
N SER A 658 -3.30 0.63 -11.73
CA SER A 658 -2.87 -0.68 -12.21
C SER A 658 -3.56 -1.81 -11.46
N ASP A 659 -4.03 -2.78 -12.21
CA ASP A 659 -4.52 -4.05 -11.68
C ASP A 659 -3.39 -5.08 -11.48
N ASP A 660 -2.17 -4.78 -11.91
CA ASP A 660 -1.00 -5.63 -11.69
C ASP A 660 -0.77 -5.93 -10.21
N PHE A 661 -1.13 -4.98 -9.33
CA PHE A 661 -1.12 -5.15 -7.87
C PHE A 661 -1.76 -6.46 -7.41
N TYR A 662 -2.83 -6.88 -8.08
CA TYR A 662 -3.56 -8.11 -7.75
C TYR A 662 -2.89 -9.38 -8.29
N GLY A 663 -1.86 -9.24 -9.11
CA GLY A 663 -1.08 -10.33 -9.66
C GLY A 663 0.26 -10.59 -8.97
N LEU A 664 0.59 -9.80 -7.93
CA LEU A 664 1.86 -9.86 -7.20
C LEU A 664 1.74 -10.79 -5.98
N MET A 665 2.36 -11.96 -6.06
CA MET A 665 2.15 -13.04 -5.08
C MET A 665 3.35 -13.30 -4.16
N ASP A 666 4.54 -12.87 -4.52
CA ASP A 666 5.77 -13.13 -3.76
C ASP A 666 5.87 -12.21 -2.52
N ASP A 667 6.53 -12.70 -1.46
CA ASP A 667 6.63 -11.98 -0.19
C ASP A 667 7.43 -10.67 -0.29
N THR A 668 8.27 -10.50 -1.31
CA THR A 668 9.08 -9.29 -1.53
C THR A 668 8.39 -8.24 -2.37
N GLU A 669 7.17 -8.48 -2.79
CA GLU A 669 6.41 -7.66 -3.74
C GLU A 669 5.29 -6.85 -3.06
N GLY A 670 4.65 -6.01 -3.86
CA GLY A 670 3.39 -5.34 -3.53
C GLY A 670 3.46 -3.85 -3.28
N GLN A 671 4.65 -3.24 -3.26
CA GLN A 671 4.77 -1.78 -3.12
C GLN A 671 4.41 -1.02 -4.41
N MET A 672 4.54 -1.65 -5.58
CA MET A 672 4.25 -1.08 -6.90
C MET A 672 5.11 0.14 -7.28
N LEU A 673 5.84 0.72 -6.36
CA LEU A 673 6.65 1.91 -6.53
C LEU A 673 8.11 1.62 -6.16
N GLY A 674 9.02 1.91 -7.10
CA GLY A 674 10.46 1.80 -6.88
C GLY A 674 11.03 0.38 -6.87
N GLY A 675 10.21 -0.65 -7.11
CA GLY A 675 10.60 -2.05 -7.22
C GLY A 675 10.57 -2.57 -8.67
N PHE A 676 11.03 -3.80 -8.84
CA PHE A 676 10.86 -4.58 -10.06
C PHE A 676 10.06 -5.82 -9.68
N ASP A 677 8.75 -5.68 -9.63
CA ASP A 677 7.86 -6.78 -9.28
C ASP A 677 7.49 -7.56 -10.56
N GLY A 678 7.45 -8.87 -10.48
CA GLY A 678 7.05 -9.76 -11.57
C GLY A 678 5.60 -10.22 -11.41
N ILE A 679 4.76 -10.05 -12.42
CA ILE A 679 3.37 -10.50 -12.35
C ILE A 679 3.31 -12.03 -12.43
N ASP A 680 2.73 -12.68 -11.43
CA ASP A 680 2.57 -14.13 -11.33
C ASP A 680 1.29 -14.64 -12.02
N ILE A 681 0.28 -13.80 -12.13
CA ILE A 681 -1.07 -14.15 -12.57
C ILE A 681 -1.52 -13.15 -13.64
N ALA A 682 -2.17 -13.64 -14.69
CA ALA A 682 -2.82 -12.77 -15.65
C ALA A 682 -4.08 -12.13 -15.01
N VAL A 683 -4.06 -10.82 -14.89
CA VAL A 683 -5.17 -10.04 -14.32
C VAL A 683 -5.86 -9.26 -15.44
N GLY A 684 -7.18 -9.32 -15.50
CA GLY A 684 -7.99 -8.53 -16.42
C GLY A 684 -9.20 -7.92 -15.70
N ARG A 685 -9.71 -6.82 -16.24
CA ARG A 685 -10.89 -6.13 -15.69
C ARG A 685 -11.98 -6.00 -16.72
N MET A 686 -13.21 -6.24 -16.29
CA MET A 686 -14.41 -5.87 -17.07
C MET A 686 -15.01 -4.59 -16.49
N LEU A 687 -14.96 -3.50 -17.27
CA LEU A 687 -15.40 -2.16 -16.86
C LEU A 687 -16.94 -2.08 -16.93
N VAL A 688 -17.60 -2.63 -15.91
CA VAL A 688 -19.06 -2.64 -15.79
C VAL A 688 -19.48 -2.08 -14.44
N SER A 689 -20.45 -1.17 -14.44
CA SER A 689 -20.97 -0.51 -13.24
C SER A 689 -22.45 -0.81 -12.97
N SER A 690 -23.10 -1.57 -13.85
CA SER A 690 -24.49 -1.96 -13.70
C SER A 690 -24.74 -3.38 -14.20
N THR A 691 -25.84 -3.97 -13.77
CA THR A 691 -26.29 -5.31 -14.24
C THR A 691 -26.54 -5.35 -15.74
N GLY A 692 -27.00 -4.24 -16.33
CA GLY A 692 -27.22 -4.11 -17.79
C GLY A 692 -25.89 -4.18 -18.55
N GLN A 693 -24.91 -3.35 -18.18
CA GLN A 693 -23.58 -3.35 -18.79
C GLN A 693 -22.87 -4.71 -18.58
N ALA A 694 -23.01 -5.31 -17.39
CA ALA A 694 -22.46 -6.62 -17.12
C ALA A 694 -23.06 -7.69 -18.06
N LYS A 695 -24.38 -7.65 -18.29
CA LYS A 695 -25.03 -8.55 -19.25
C LYS A 695 -24.50 -8.36 -20.66
N GLU A 696 -24.39 -7.13 -21.13
CA GLU A 696 -23.92 -6.81 -22.49
C GLU A 696 -22.46 -7.27 -22.68
N MET A 697 -21.61 -7.07 -21.66
CA MET A 697 -20.22 -7.51 -21.72
C MET A 697 -20.09 -9.04 -21.76
N VAL A 698 -20.89 -9.76 -20.96
CA VAL A 698 -20.92 -11.23 -20.97
C VAL A 698 -21.50 -11.76 -22.28
N ASP A 699 -22.56 -11.14 -22.80
CA ASP A 699 -23.12 -11.48 -24.11
C ASP A 699 -22.08 -11.36 -25.22
N LYS A 700 -21.29 -10.27 -25.21
CA LYS A 700 -20.20 -10.03 -26.17
C LYS A 700 -19.12 -11.10 -26.10
N VAL A 701 -18.74 -11.56 -24.91
CA VAL A 701 -17.77 -12.66 -24.74
C VAL A 701 -18.33 -13.95 -25.33
N ILE A 702 -19.58 -14.28 -25.00
CA ILE A 702 -20.21 -15.51 -25.48
C ILE A 702 -20.37 -15.47 -27.02
N GLU A 703 -20.88 -14.35 -27.55
CA GLU A 703 -21.05 -14.14 -28.98
C GLU A 703 -19.72 -14.23 -29.74
N TYR A 704 -18.64 -13.70 -29.19
CA TYR A 704 -17.31 -13.81 -29.80
C TYR A 704 -16.87 -15.25 -30.00
N HIS A 705 -17.30 -16.19 -29.17
CA HIS A 705 -16.95 -17.61 -29.28
C HIS A 705 -18.00 -18.43 -30.07
N ASP A 706 -19.11 -17.84 -30.46
CA ASP A 706 -20.11 -18.50 -31.31
C ASP A 706 -19.54 -18.69 -32.73
N GLU A 707 -19.76 -19.86 -33.33
CA GLU A 707 -19.29 -20.16 -34.68
C GLU A 707 -19.80 -19.15 -35.72
N LYS A 708 -21.00 -18.56 -35.50
CA LYS A 708 -21.59 -17.52 -36.37
C LYS A 708 -20.76 -16.23 -36.40
N SER A 709 -19.93 -16.00 -35.38
CA SER A 709 -19.07 -14.83 -35.32
C SER A 709 -17.72 -15.03 -36.03
N TYR A 710 -17.42 -16.24 -36.53
CA TYR A 710 -16.20 -16.52 -37.27
C TYR A 710 -16.21 -15.84 -38.63
N GLY A 711 -15.13 -15.12 -38.95
CA GLY A 711 -14.99 -14.41 -40.20
C GLY A 711 -13.61 -13.88 -40.45
N ARG A 712 -13.37 -13.41 -41.68
CA ARG A 712 -12.06 -12.84 -42.08
C ARG A 712 -11.62 -11.66 -41.21
N TRP A 713 -12.58 -10.98 -40.55
CA TRP A 713 -12.29 -9.85 -39.68
C TRP A 713 -11.37 -10.22 -38.50
N ARG A 714 -11.40 -11.47 -38.05
CA ARG A 714 -10.53 -11.95 -36.94
C ARG A 714 -9.05 -11.98 -37.31
N ASN A 715 -8.74 -12.00 -38.60
CA ASN A 715 -7.38 -11.95 -39.09
C ASN A 715 -6.93 -10.52 -39.45
N ASN A 716 -7.77 -9.51 -39.24
CA ASN A 716 -7.40 -8.12 -39.45
C ASN A 716 -6.72 -7.56 -38.19
N TYR A 717 -5.48 -7.11 -38.37
CA TYR A 717 -4.76 -6.34 -37.37
C TYR A 717 -4.69 -4.90 -37.83
N VAL A 718 -5.26 -3.99 -37.07
CA VAL A 718 -5.22 -2.56 -37.33
C VAL A 718 -4.12 -1.96 -36.47
N ILE A 719 -3.13 -1.37 -37.11
CA ILE A 719 -2.05 -0.62 -36.47
C ILE A 719 -2.36 0.84 -36.70
N TYR A 720 -2.56 1.55 -35.62
CA TYR A 720 -2.89 2.97 -35.63
C TYR A 720 -1.80 3.77 -34.94
N SER A 721 -1.35 4.85 -35.56
CA SER A 721 -0.45 5.82 -34.95
C SER A 721 -0.92 7.25 -35.21
N ASP A 722 -0.64 8.10 -34.27
CA ASP A 722 -0.77 9.53 -34.42
C ASP A 722 0.29 10.08 -35.36
N ASP A 723 0.14 11.31 -35.83
CA ASP A 723 1.16 11.97 -36.62
C ASP A 723 2.38 12.34 -35.74
N ALA A 724 3.52 12.40 -36.37
CA ALA A 724 4.75 12.65 -35.68
C ALA A 724 5.02 14.17 -35.59
N ASP A 725 4.70 14.78 -34.45
CA ASP A 725 5.00 16.18 -34.16
C ASP A 725 6.51 16.46 -33.97
N ASN A 726 7.27 15.42 -33.66
CA ASN A 726 8.70 15.49 -33.38
C ASN A 726 9.40 14.14 -33.65
N THR A 727 10.73 14.13 -33.51
CA THR A 727 11.53 12.91 -33.76
C THR A 727 11.22 11.74 -32.82
N THR A 728 10.73 12.00 -31.61
CA THR A 728 10.34 10.96 -30.67
C THR A 728 9.05 10.27 -31.11
N ASP A 729 8.08 11.05 -31.54
CA ASP A 729 6.81 10.51 -32.06
C ASP A 729 7.03 9.72 -33.35
N ALA A 730 7.94 10.21 -34.22
CA ALA A 730 8.37 9.48 -35.39
C ALA A 730 8.96 8.10 -35.05
N THR A 731 9.63 7.96 -33.90
CA THR A 731 10.16 6.67 -33.42
C THR A 731 9.04 5.69 -33.07
N LEU A 732 7.92 6.17 -32.49
CA LEU A 732 6.76 5.36 -32.19
C LEU A 732 6.10 4.85 -33.48
N GLN A 733 5.89 5.72 -34.45
CA GLN A 733 5.35 5.37 -35.75
C GLN A 733 6.23 4.34 -36.48
N PHE A 734 7.54 4.56 -36.47
CA PHE A 734 8.53 3.63 -37.06
C PHE A 734 8.53 2.26 -36.33
N GLY A 735 8.42 2.26 -35.00
CA GLY A 735 8.28 1.02 -34.20
C GLY A 735 7.03 0.24 -34.58
N LEU A 736 5.90 0.90 -34.79
CA LEU A 736 4.65 0.27 -35.24
C LEU A 736 4.76 -0.25 -36.67
N ASP A 737 5.47 0.45 -37.55
CA ASP A 737 5.75 -0.05 -38.91
C ASP A 737 6.60 -1.30 -38.90
N ASN A 738 7.62 -1.37 -38.05
CA ASN A 738 8.45 -2.56 -37.88
C ASN A 738 7.64 -3.73 -37.32
N LEU A 739 6.75 -3.48 -36.36
CA LEU A 739 5.84 -4.51 -35.85
C LEU A 739 4.93 -5.04 -36.96
N ALA A 740 4.35 -4.14 -37.77
CA ALA A 740 3.49 -4.50 -38.90
C ALA A 740 4.25 -5.40 -39.91
N ASN A 741 5.47 -5.02 -40.26
CA ASN A 741 6.32 -5.78 -41.18
C ASN A 741 6.69 -7.16 -40.59
N THR A 742 7.00 -7.21 -39.30
CA THR A 742 7.27 -8.46 -38.58
C THR A 742 6.07 -9.39 -38.59
N LEU A 743 4.87 -8.86 -38.27
CA LEU A 743 3.63 -9.63 -38.29
C LEU A 743 3.34 -10.17 -39.69
N THR A 744 3.46 -9.34 -40.72
CA THR A 744 3.23 -9.76 -42.12
C THR A 744 4.19 -10.85 -42.56
N THR A 745 5.43 -10.79 -42.10
CA THR A 745 6.47 -11.76 -42.43
C THR A 745 6.30 -13.08 -41.67
N GLN A 746 6.07 -13.01 -40.36
CA GLN A 746 6.01 -14.20 -39.51
C GLN A 746 4.64 -14.87 -39.50
N LYS A 747 3.58 -14.12 -39.80
CA LYS A 747 2.19 -14.58 -39.81
C LYS A 747 1.50 -14.17 -41.12
N PRO A 748 1.87 -14.77 -42.27
CA PRO A 748 1.38 -14.31 -43.58
C PRO A 748 -0.12 -14.48 -43.79
N PHE A 749 -0.82 -15.17 -42.90
CA PHE A 749 -2.27 -15.31 -42.91
C PHE A 749 -3.00 -14.11 -42.28
N VAL A 750 -2.32 -13.21 -41.59
CA VAL A 750 -2.93 -12.01 -41.04
C VAL A 750 -2.97 -10.88 -42.07
N ASN A 751 -4.00 -10.09 -41.99
CA ASN A 751 -4.22 -8.91 -42.82
C ASN A 751 -3.93 -7.66 -41.98
N VAL A 752 -2.71 -7.11 -42.15
CA VAL A 752 -2.28 -5.93 -41.41
C VAL A 752 -2.75 -4.68 -42.14
N LYS A 753 -3.50 -3.82 -41.43
CA LYS A 753 -3.95 -2.51 -41.89
C LYS A 753 -3.24 -1.44 -41.08
N LYS A 754 -2.48 -0.59 -41.78
CA LYS A 754 -1.80 0.56 -41.17
C LYS A 754 -2.66 1.81 -41.34
N ILE A 755 -2.86 2.54 -40.29
CA ILE A 755 -3.53 3.83 -40.26
C ILE A 755 -2.63 4.80 -39.51
N HIS A 756 -1.94 5.65 -40.24
CA HIS A 756 -1.11 6.73 -39.68
C HIS A 756 -1.87 8.04 -39.95
N THR A 757 -2.06 8.86 -38.91
CA THR A 757 -2.91 10.05 -39.02
C THR A 757 -2.32 11.10 -39.97
N ASP A 758 -1.01 11.15 -40.11
CA ASP A 758 -0.31 12.02 -41.10
C ASP A 758 -0.66 11.73 -42.58
N ALA A 759 -1.20 10.53 -42.85
CA ALA A 759 -1.72 10.20 -44.20
C ALA A 759 -3.12 10.79 -44.49
N TYR A 760 -3.74 11.46 -43.52
CA TYR A 760 -5.10 12.00 -43.63
C TYR A 760 -5.10 13.51 -43.38
N LEU A 761 -6.01 14.22 -44.02
CA LEU A 761 -6.19 15.65 -43.80
C LEU A 761 -6.73 15.89 -42.38
N GLN A 762 -6.01 16.63 -41.60
CA GLN A 762 -6.45 17.09 -40.29
C GLN A 762 -7.49 18.20 -40.46
N GLN A 763 -8.59 18.07 -39.74
CA GLN A 763 -9.60 19.13 -39.63
C GLN A 763 -9.64 19.57 -38.16
N VAL A 764 -9.38 20.85 -37.95
CA VAL A 764 -9.55 21.49 -36.66
C VAL A 764 -11.05 21.63 -36.38
N ALA A 765 -11.53 21.07 -35.27
CA ALA A 765 -12.92 21.17 -34.85
C ALA A 765 -13.24 22.56 -34.29
#